data_7d2e322aefaf0e7109b49db4f3601c93
#
_entry.id   7d2e322aefaf0e7109b49db4f3601c93
#
_cell.length_a   1.000
_cell.length_b   1.000
_cell.length_c   1.000
_cell.angle_alpha   90.00
_cell.angle_beta   90.00
_cell.angle_gamma   90.00
#
_symmetry.space_group_name_H-M   'P 1'
#
loop_
_entity.id
_entity.type
_entity.pdbx_description
1 polymer ?
#
loop_
_entity_poly.entity_id
_entity_poly.type
_entity_poly.pdbx_seq_one_letter_code
_entity_poly.pdbx_strand_id
1 'polypeptide(L)'
;MRDVHMEWVTERLRAEAREMGGFGALVMARFGGPMGVVAAFAIAHTLLVLLGYALKESISDPAVMWPSAGLAFVALWLAPLRLWPAILLVQFIVEFAIGAVLLDPFRPTLAALYPVANGIEAAVGAAITRHLVGDTFYLRTRQILQIVFASAVGALAGAMLGAWSNATTFSVGLEPLEYLHQLQLWWAADWLGVLAVSPMLICWLSPMRSRHTELALRSRLEVFALMLLVAAGSFFVFALPLGRPTSLLQMPLLIIGLLVYAAVRLPPRWMATLFVVAATICAGLAAMQRGPFQEHNLFVRTVEVQTFLGTLAVFTFLMSISMAEKNVALGQLGESEYRYRSFVELSMEAVWRVELAEPMPVALPLEQQLAWLQQHARIVESSRSYQALDPAAQPDGVSAWRSDLPWCAAYEAYLAAASKVDYSVDRLRFRVESEGRSCVFLSSFTGVVEEGRLRRIWGVARDVSELTELNTRLLREQDRLKSYARQIVTAEEKARRATAVDLHDGIGQSLVGMAMTLEVASRNASPDLKLMVDEVRTRLRDVQERTRHMISDLSPPGLYELGLVPALQWLVVYVRGHDRLHVELDARVREDAIRLESRVLVFKLVRELLRNVVKHAGVNAARVLVQGDRERLRVEVSDQGRGFEWQMDMFGGTSGGFGLWSIADRVHEVGGTFRVDTLPGEGSRFELEFPLRQAPSAADTGRVWARPAGYSA
;
A
#
# COMPACT_ATOMS: atom_id res chain seq x y z
N MET A 1 -9.01 -7.22 10.93
CA MET A 1 -8.88 -7.47 9.47
C MET A 1 -10.16 -7.90 8.77
N ARG A 2 -11.11 -8.62 9.41
CA ARG A 2 -12.41 -8.98 8.79
C ARG A 2 -13.30 -7.78 8.46
N ASP A 3 -13.29 -6.75 9.29
CA ASP A 3 -14.14 -5.56 9.09
C ASP A 3 -13.62 -4.62 8.00
N VAL A 4 -12.31 -4.46 7.87
CA VAL A 4 -11.69 -3.56 6.89
C VAL A 4 -11.86 -4.04 5.44
N HIS A 5 -11.87 -5.38 5.21
CA HIS A 5 -12.02 -5.91 3.85
C HIS A 5 -13.49 -5.94 3.39
N MET A 6 -14.42 -6.18 4.31
CA MET A 6 -15.86 -6.03 4.06
C MET A 6 -16.24 -4.55 3.85
N GLU A 7 -15.60 -3.63 4.54
CA GLU A 7 -15.76 -2.20 4.28
C GLU A 7 -15.25 -1.81 2.88
N TRP A 8 -14.11 -2.30 2.44
CA TRP A 8 -13.55 -1.98 1.11
C TRP A 8 -14.42 -2.51 -0.04
N VAL A 9 -14.91 -3.77 0.04
CA VAL A 9 -15.85 -4.32 -0.95
C VAL A 9 -17.18 -3.57 -0.91
N THR A 10 -17.63 -3.24 0.29
CA THR A 10 -18.86 -2.45 0.49
C THR A 10 -18.69 -1.02 0.01
N GLU A 11 -17.51 -0.40 0.20
CA GLU A 11 -17.19 0.94 -0.31
C GLU A 11 -17.04 0.97 -1.83
N ARG A 12 -16.41 -0.03 -2.42
CA ARG A 12 -16.28 -0.13 -3.88
C ARG A 12 -17.64 -0.32 -4.57
N LEU A 13 -18.49 -1.18 -4.02
CA LEU A 13 -19.87 -1.35 -4.50
C LEU A 13 -20.75 -0.12 -4.21
N ARG A 14 -20.51 0.57 -3.10
CA ARG A 14 -21.12 1.89 -2.81
C ARG A 14 -20.60 2.99 -3.73
N ALA A 15 -19.35 2.94 -4.17
CA ALA A 15 -18.80 3.87 -5.14
C ALA A 15 -19.41 3.63 -6.53
N GLU A 16 -19.47 2.39 -7.00
CA GLU A 16 -20.13 2.01 -8.26
C GLU A 16 -21.64 2.33 -8.24
N ALA A 17 -22.32 2.11 -7.12
CA ALA A 17 -23.74 2.49 -6.94
C ALA A 17 -23.91 4.02 -6.83
N ARG A 18 -22.96 4.75 -6.25
CA ARG A 18 -22.98 6.22 -6.22
C ARG A 18 -22.68 6.84 -7.58
N GLU A 19 -21.73 6.29 -8.33
CA GLU A 19 -21.47 6.70 -9.72
C GLU A 19 -22.67 6.47 -10.63
N MET A 20 -23.49 5.42 -10.37
CA MET A 20 -24.72 5.13 -11.12
C MET A 20 -26.00 5.74 -10.51
N GLY A 21 -25.91 6.54 -9.44
CA GLY A 21 -27.07 7.20 -8.84
C GLY A 21 -28.02 6.29 -8.07
N GLY A 22 -27.55 5.12 -7.58
CA GLY A 22 -28.34 4.16 -6.81
C GLY A 22 -29.11 3.12 -7.65
N PHE A 23 -29.66 2.09 -6.97
CA PHE A 23 -30.37 0.97 -7.62
C PHE A 23 -31.60 1.44 -8.42
N GLY A 24 -32.32 2.44 -7.92
CA GLY A 24 -33.45 3.04 -8.63
C GLY A 24 -33.05 3.71 -9.95
N ALA A 25 -31.88 4.35 -10.03
CA ALA A 25 -31.40 4.94 -11.27
C ALA A 25 -31.05 3.88 -12.33
N LEU A 26 -30.49 2.74 -11.92
CA LEU A 26 -30.25 1.61 -12.80
C LEU A 26 -31.55 1.04 -13.37
N VAL A 27 -32.56 0.89 -12.54
CA VAL A 27 -33.90 0.43 -12.99
C VAL A 27 -34.49 1.43 -14.00
N MET A 28 -34.40 2.74 -13.73
CA MET A 28 -34.87 3.74 -14.67
C MET A 28 -34.11 3.70 -16.01
N ALA A 29 -32.79 3.56 -15.98
CA ALA A 29 -31.97 3.42 -17.20
C ALA A 29 -32.39 2.17 -18.01
N ARG A 30 -32.67 1.06 -17.34
CA ARG A 30 -33.08 -0.20 -17.99
C ARG A 30 -34.43 -0.12 -18.70
N PHE A 31 -35.35 0.69 -18.22
CA PHE A 31 -36.68 0.88 -18.78
C PHE A 31 -36.83 2.14 -19.63
N GLY A 32 -35.76 2.82 -19.99
CA GLY A 32 -35.81 4.01 -20.84
C GLY A 32 -36.31 5.29 -20.14
N GLY A 33 -36.12 5.37 -18.82
CA GLY A 33 -36.47 6.54 -18.01
C GLY A 33 -37.80 6.40 -17.24
N PRO A 34 -38.24 7.50 -16.60
CA PRO A 34 -39.43 7.49 -15.74
C PRO A 34 -40.74 6.99 -16.40
N MET A 35 -40.96 7.43 -17.62
CA MET A 35 -42.17 7.03 -18.36
C MET A 35 -42.14 5.54 -18.71
N GLY A 36 -40.99 5.02 -19.09
CA GLY A 36 -40.83 3.59 -19.37
C GLY A 36 -41.05 2.71 -18.14
N VAL A 37 -40.64 3.15 -16.96
CA VAL A 37 -40.88 2.49 -15.69
C VAL A 37 -42.39 2.44 -15.38
N VAL A 38 -43.09 3.57 -15.54
CA VAL A 38 -44.55 3.66 -15.32
C VAL A 38 -45.31 2.80 -16.31
N ALA A 39 -44.92 2.79 -17.60
CA ALA A 39 -45.56 1.96 -18.62
C ALA A 39 -45.32 0.45 -18.36
N ALA A 40 -44.10 0.05 -18.04
CA ALA A 40 -43.78 -1.34 -17.67
C ALA A 40 -44.52 -1.79 -16.42
N PHE A 41 -44.63 -0.90 -15.42
CA PHE A 41 -45.45 -1.15 -14.24
C PHE A 41 -46.91 -1.34 -14.59
N ALA A 42 -47.49 -0.47 -15.41
CA ALA A 42 -48.91 -0.57 -15.83
C ALA A 42 -49.22 -1.92 -16.48
N ILE A 43 -48.38 -2.35 -17.44
CA ILE A 43 -48.55 -3.65 -18.13
C ILE A 43 -48.44 -4.83 -17.15
N ALA A 44 -47.35 -4.87 -16.38
CA ALA A 44 -47.08 -5.95 -15.44
C ALA A 44 -48.14 -5.98 -14.32
N HIS A 45 -48.59 -4.84 -13.82
CA HIS A 45 -49.58 -4.72 -12.79
C HIS A 45 -50.95 -5.23 -13.29
N THR A 46 -51.35 -4.86 -14.51
CA THR A 46 -52.56 -5.37 -15.14
C THR A 46 -52.57 -6.90 -15.20
N LEU A 47 -51.47 -7.50 -15.68
CA LEU A 47 -51.36 -8.96 -15.77
C LEU A 47 -51.43 -9.64 -14.39
N LEU A 48 -50.79 -9.07 -13.38
CA LEU A 48 -50.76 -9.62 -12.02
C LEU A 48 -52.11 -9.42 -11.29
N VAL A 49 -52.83 -8.35 -11.54
CA VAL A 49 -54.22 -8.17 -11.05
C VAL A 49 -55.15 -9.19 -11.65
N LEU A 50 -55.11 -9.40 -12.98
CA LEU A 50 -55.88 -10.44 -13.64
C LEU A 50 -55.58 -11.84 -13.12
N LEU A 51 -54.27 -12.12 -12.88
CA LEU A 51 -53.84 -13.36 -12.23
C LEU A 51 -54.43 -13.45 -10.81
N GLY A 52 -54.39 -12.38 -10.01
CA GLY A 52 -54.98 -12.34 -8.67
C GLY A 52 -56.48 -12.72 -8.67
N TYR A 53 -57.28 -12.20 -9.62
CA TYR A 53 -58.65 -12.61 -9.77
C TYR A 53 -58.83 -14.07 -10.21
N ALA A 54 -57.94 -14.60 -11.05
CA ALA A 54 -57.94 -16.01 -11.43
C ALA A 54 -57.56 -16.97 -10.29
N LEU A 55 -56.94 -16.45 -9.22
CA LEU A 55 -56.59 -17.20 -8.00
C LEU A 55 -57.69 -17.14 -6.92
N LYS A 56 -58.89 -16.65 -7.23
CA LYS A 56 -60.05 -16.65 -6.36
C LYS A 56 -60.98 -17.81 -6.71
N GLU A 57 -61.66 -18.35 -5.73
CA GLU A 57 -62.72 -19.38 -5.93
C GLU A 57 -63.92 -18.78 -6.58
N SER A 58 -64.36 -17.63 -6.10
CA SER A 58 -65.40 -16.77 -6.67
C SER A 58 -64.90 -15.32 -6.64
N ILE A 59 -65.48 -14.47 -7.46
CA ILE A 59 -65.07 -13.04 -7.53
C ILE A 59 -65.26 -12.32 -6.17
N SER A 60 -66.29 -12.76 -5.41
CA SER A 60 -66.59 -12.23 -4.08
C SER A 60 -65.71 -12.80 -2.97
N ASP A 61 -65.00 -13.90 -3.23
CA ASP A 61 -64.19 -14.57 -2.20
C ASP A 61 -62.85 -13.92 -1.99
N PRO A 62 -62.21 -14.11 -0.81
CA PRO A 62 -60.87 -13.64 -0.58
C PRO A 62 -59.88 -14.41 -1.48
N ALA A 63 -58.87 -13.71 -1.97
CA ALA A 63 -57.80 -14.34 -2.72
C ALA A 63 -56.86 -15.13 -1.77
N VAL A 64 -56.36 -16.26 -2.26
CA VAL A 64 -55.29 -16.99 -1.56
C VAL A 64 -53.99 -16.20 -1.56
N MET A 65 -53.70 -15.55 -2.67
CA MET A 65 -52.52 -14.72 -2.85
C MET A 65 -52.85 -13.55 -3.80
N TRP A 66 -52.27 -12.36 -3.52
CA TRP A 66 -52.45 -11.17 -4.37
C TRP A 66 -51.11 -10.73 -5.01
N PRO A 67 -50.73 -11.29 -6.17
CA PRO A 67 -49.40 -11.11 -6.74
C PRO A 67 -49.05 -9.67 -7.09
N SER A 68 -50.01 -8.82 -7.43
CA SER A 68 -49.78 -7.41 -7.78
C SER A 68 -49.25 -6.57 -6.60
N ALA A 69 -49.57 -6.97 -5.36
CA ALA A 69 -49.00 -6.34 -4.14
C ALA A 69 -47.48 -6.33 -4.14
N GLY A 70 -46.85 -7.45 -4.50
CA GLY A 70 -45.38 -7.52 -4.56
C GLY A 70 -44.75 -6.65 -5.63
N LEU A 71 -45.41 -6.50 -6.79
CA LEU A 71 -44.94 -5.58 -7.83
C LEU A 71 -45.04 -4.11 -7.39
N ALA A 72 -46.22 -3.74 -6.83
CA ALA A 72 -46.44 -2.35 -6.36
C ALA A 72 -45.49 -1.98 -5.24
N PHE A 73 -45.25 -2.86 -4.28
CA PHE A 73 -44.27 -2.69 -3.23
C PHE A 73 -42.84 -2.44 -3.79
N VAL A 74 -42.36 -3.28 -4.70
CA VAL A 74 -41.03 -3.12 -5.29
C VAL A 74 -40.92 -1.87 -6.15
N ALA A 75 -41.98 -1.57 -6.93
CA ALA A 75 -42.03 -0.38 -7.77
C ALA A 75 -41.91 0.91 -6.94
N LEU A 76 -42.66 1.03 -5.85
CA LEU A 76 -42.57 2.20 -4.96
C LEU A 76 -41.27 2.22 -4.19
N TRP A 77 -40.74 1.09 -3.71
CA TRP A 77 -39.48 1.07 -3.01
C TRP A 77 -38.31 1.55 -3.88
N LEU A 78 -38.25 1.09 -5.14
CA LEU A 78 -37.16 1.42 -6.04
C LEU A 78 -37.33 2.75 -6.78
N ALA A 79 -38.58 3.22 -6.98
CA ALA A 79 -38.83 4.47 -7.68
C ALA A 79 -38.53 5.70 -6.78
N PRO A 80 -38.00 6.80 -7.31
CA PRO A 80 -37.88 8.05 -6.56
C PRO A 80 -39.28 8.54 -6.12
N LEU A 81 -39.33 9.22 -4.95
CA LEU A 81 -40.60 9.69 -4.35
C LEU A 81 -41.47 10.52 -5.32
N ARG A 82 -40.88 11.25 -6.24
CA ARG A 82 -41.59 12.05 -7.27
C ARG A 82 -42.41 11.20 -8.23
N LEU A 83 -42.12 9.91 -8.39
CA LEU A 83 -42.87 9.00 -9.26
C LEU A 83 -43.96 8.24 -8.51
N TRP A 84 -43.99 8.26 -7.18
CA TRP A 84 -45.00 7.57 -6.36
C TRP A 84 -46.42 7.97 -6.75
N PRO A 85 -46.78 9.28 -6.91
CA PRO A 85 -48.14 9.64 -7.34
C PRO A 85 -48.56 9.04 -8.68
N ALA A 86 -47.62 8.97 -9.64
CA ALA A 86 -47.92 8.37 -10.95
C ALA A 86 -48.12 6.86 -10.86
N ILE A 87 -47.30 6.13 -10.11
CA ILE A 87 -47.41 4.69 -9.89
C ILE A 87 -48.72 4.36 -9.17
N LEU A 88 -49.05 5.08 -8.07
CA LEU A 88 -50.28 4.90 -7.31
C LEU A 88 -51.54 5.22 -8.14
N LEU A 89 -51.47 6.27 -8.98
CA LEU A 89 -52.57 6.61 -9.89
C LEU A 89 -52.79 5.52 -10.92
N VAL A 90 -51.73 5.00 -11.53
CA VAL A 90 -51.81 3.88 -12.48
C VAL A 90 -52.38 2.63 -11.83
N GLN A 91 -51.86 2.29 -10.61
CA GLN A 91 -52.42 1.20 -9.81
C GLN A 91 -53.91 1.36 -9.59
N PHE A 92 -54.33 2.54 -9.12
CA PHE A 92 -55.74 2.85 -8.88
C PHE A 92 -56.60 2.67 -10.15
N ILE A 93 -56.17 3.25 -11.27
CA ILE A 93 -56.90 3.19 -12.54
C ILE A 93 -57.06 1.74 -13.03
N VAL A 94 -55.96 0.96 -12.98
CA VAL A 94 -55.95 -0.43 -13.43
C VAL A 94 -56.89 -1.29 -12.59
N GLU A 95 -56.73 -1.22 -11.26
CA GLU A 95 -57.53 -2.03 -10.34
C GLU A 95 -59.01 -1.62 -10.34
N PHE A 96 -59.32 -0.32 -10.41
CA PHE A 96 -60.67 0.21 -10.53
C PHE A 96 -61.34 -0.27 -11.83
N ALA A 97 -60.62 -0.14 -12.97
CA ALA A 97 -61.15 -0.54 -14.26
C ALA A 97 -61.46 -2.06 -14.34
N ILE A 98 -60.51 -2.87 -13.82
CA ILE A 98 -60.72 -4.35 -13.78
C ILE A 98 -61.83 -4.69 -12.79
N GLY A 99 -61.87 -4.06 -11.61
CA GLY A 99 -62.94 -4.24 -10.64
C GLY A 99 -64.30 -3.82 -11.16
N ALA A 100 -64.40 -2.74 -11.94
CA ALA A 100 -65.64 -2.31 -12.56
C ALA A 100 -66.18 -3.29 -13.59
N VAL A 101 -65.31 -4.09 -14.22
CA VAL A 101 -65.70 -5.12 -15.19
C VAL A 101 -66.06 -6.45 -14.55
N LEU A 102 -65.24 -6.83 -13.52
CA LEU A 102 -65.37 -8.18 -12.94
C LEU A 102 -66.36 -8.28 -11.75
N LEU A 103 -66.57 -7.15 -11.01
CA LEU A 103 -67.56 -7.18 -9.90
C LEU A 103 -68.98 -7.10 -10.43
N ASP A 104 -69.66 -8.19 -10.36
CA ASP A 104 -71.12 -8.27 -10.77
C ASP A 104 -71.97 -8.73 -9.56
N PRO A 105 -72.95 -7.93 -9.10
CA PRO A 105 -73.26 -6.55 -9.55
C PRO A 105 -72.23 -5.55 -9.24
N PHE A 106 -71.95 -4.54 -10.15
CA PHE A 106 -70.97 -3.51 -9.96
C PHE A 106 -71.23 -2.72 -8.66
N ARG A 107 -70.19 -2.70 -7.80
CA ARG A 107 -70.22 -1.99 -6.52
C ARG A 107 -69.15 -0.87 -6.53
N PRO A 108 -69.52 0.38 -6.85
CA PRO A 108 -68.54 1.46 -7.05
C PRO A 108 -67.73 1.75 -5.81
N THR A 109 -68.30 1.57 -4.62
CA THR A 109 -67.59 1.76 -3.37
C THR A 109 -66.44 0.77 -3.19
N LEU A 110 -66.67 -0.52 -3.44
CA LEU A 110 -65.65 -1.56 -3.38
C LEU A 110 -64.58 -1.37 -4.48
N ALA A 111 -65.06 -1.12 -5.71
CA ALA A 111 -64.16 -0.88 -6.84
C ALA A 111 -63.20 0.29 -6.60
N ALA A 112 -63.62 1.28 -5.81
CA ALA A 112 -62.76 2.43 -5.43
C ALA A 112 -61.90 2.18 -4.17
N LEU A 113 -62.42 1.48 -3.17
CA LEU A 113 -61.70 1.31 -1.89
C LEU A 113 -60.60 0.24 -1.95
N TYR A 114 -60.76 -0.81 -2.75
CA TYR A 114 -59.72 -1.85 -2.90
C TYR A 114 -58.40 -1.30 -3.47
N PRO A 115 -58.39 -0.54 -4.57
CA PRO A 115 -57.16 0.10 -5.06
C PRO A 115 -56.53 1.04 -4.06
N VAL A 116 -57.32 1.78 -3.24
CA VAL A 116 -56.81 2.65 -2.19
C VAL A 116 -56.14 1.83 -1.09
N ALA A 117 -56.75 0.74 -0.64
CA ALA A 117 -56.20 -0.16 0.37
C ALA A 117 -54.86 -0.74 -0.11
N ASN A 118 -54.79 -1.26 -1.32
CA ASN A 118 -53.57 -1.82 -1.93
C ASN A 118 -52.48 -0.72 -2.14
N GLY A 119 -52.88 0.52 -2.45
CA GLY A 119 -51.98 1.65 -2.53
C GLY A 119 -51.37 2.03 -1.18
N ILE A 120 -52.16 2.03 -0.09
CA ILE A 120 -51.69 2.24 1.26
C ILE A 120 -50.69 1.16 1.67
N GLU A 121 -51.03 -0.09 1.45
CA GLU A 121 -50.13 -1.23 1.69
C GLU A 121 -48.80 -1.04 1.05
N ALA A 122 -48.75 -0.85 -0.25
CA ALA A 122 -47.53 -0.72 -1.02
C ALA A 122 -46.68 0.50 -0.59
N ALA A 123 -47.38 1.64 -0.33
CA ALA A 123 -46.70 2.87 0.10
C ALA A 123 -46.10 2.75 1.50
N VAL A 124 -46.83 2.22 2.49
CA VAL A 124 -46.36 2.03 3.86
C VAL A 124 -45.21 1.04 3.90
N GLY A 125 -45.36 -0.11 3.26
CA GLY A 125 -44.31 -1.13 3.19
C GLY A 125 -43.03 -0.61 2.52
N ALA A 126 -43.19 0.09 1.38
CA ALA A 126 -42.04 0.69 0.67
C ALA A 126 -41.33 1.79 1.49
N ALA A 127 -42.10 2.63 2.20
CA ALA A 127 -41.55 3.69 3.05
C ALA A 127 -40.72 3.12 4.22
N ILE A 128 -41.26 2.10 4.91
CA ILE A 128 -40.56 1.41 5.99
C ILE A 128 -39.29 0.71 5.45
N THR A 129 -39.38 0.04 4.32
CA THR A 129 -38.25 -0.64 3.69
C THR A 129 -37.13 0.38 3.33
N ARG A 130 -37.51 1.52 2.76
CA ARG A 130 -36.55 2.62 2.49
C ARG A 130 -35.85 3.09 3.72
N HIS A 131 -36.55 3.22 4.82
CA HIS A 131 -35.97 3.66 6.10
C HIS A 131 -35.00 2.61 6.67
N LEU A 132 -35.34 1.34 6.64
CA LEU A 132 -34.60 0.25 7.26
C LEU A 132 -33.44 -0.25 6.37
N VAL A 133 -33.64 -0.37 5.06
CA VAL A 133 -32.69 -0.97 4.10
C VAL A 133 -31.96 0.08 3.28
N GLY A 134 -32.58 1.25 3.05
CA GLY A 134 -32.06 2.33 2.21
C GLY A 134 -32.23 2.05 0.70
N ASP A 135 -31.49 2.80 -0.13
CA ASP A 135 -31.52 2.71 -1.60
C ASP A 135 -30.57 1.65 -2.16
N THR A 136 -29.76 1.02 -1.31
CA THR A 136 -28.79 0.00 -1.71
C THR A 136 -29.20 -1.35 -1.18
N PHE A 137 -29.51 -2.27 -2.08
CA PHE A 137 -29.86 -3.63 -1.70
C PHE A 137 -28.69 -4.58 -1.94
N TYR A 138 -28.18 -5.13 -0.87
CA TYR A 138 -27.26 -6.25 -0.88
C TYR A 138 -28.00 -7.45 -0.30
N LEU A 139 -28.06 -8.57 -1.02
CA LEU A 139 -28.72 -9.80 -0.59
C LEU A 139 -28.11 -10.36 0.71
N ARG A 140 -28.40 -9.70 1.84
CA ARG A 140 -28.02 -10.14 3.18
C ARG A 140 -29.24 -10.65 3.95
N THR A 141 -29.04 -11.67 4.74
CA THR A 141 -30.11 -12.27 5.58
C THR A 141 -30.83 -11.21 6.44
N ARG A 142 -30.06 -10.26 7.03
CA ARG A 142 -30.62 -9.16 7.82
C ARG A 142 -31.57 -8.27 7.01
N GLN A 143 -31.22 -7.92 5.78
CA GLN A 143 -32.05 -7.05 4.92
C GLN A 143 -33.33 -7.74 4.50
N ILE A 144 -33.30 -9.05 4.27
CA ILE A 144 -34.50 -9.84 3.97
C ILE A 144 -35.45 -9.83 5.15
N LEU A 145 -34.98 -10.05 6.36
CA LEU A 145 -35.83 -9.97 7.55
C LEU A 145 -36.46 -8.58 7.71
N GLN A 146 -35.72 -7.50 7.38
CA GLN A 146 -36.24 -6.15 7.38
C GLN A 146 -37.33 -5.94 6.33
N ILE A 147 -37.17 -6.51 5.13
CA ILE A 147 -38.17 -6.45 4.06
C ILE A 147 -39.43 -7.27 4.43
N VAL A 148 -39.23 -8.48 4.96
CA VAL A 148 -40.34 -9.33 5.45
C VAL A 148 -41.14 -8.62 6.52
N PHE A 149 -40.48 -7.97 7.48
CA PHE A 149 -41.13 -7.18 8.51
C PHE A 149 -41.88 -5.96 7.94
N ALA A 150 -41.19 -5.15 7.09
CA ALA A 150 -41.79 -3.96 6.49
C ALA A 150 -43.02 -4.28 5.61
N SER A 151 -42.93 -5.35 4.84
CA SER A 151 -44.07 -5.80 4.01
C SER A 151 -45.21 -6.31 4.84
N ALA A 152 -44.98 -7.02 5.97
CA ALA A 152 -46.04 -7.46 6.86
C ALA A 152 -46.78 -6.28 7.47
N VAL A 153 -46.07 -5.22 7.88
CA VAL A 153 -46.69 -4.00 8.41
C VAL A 153 -47.44 -3.23 7.32
N GLY A 154 -46.89 -3.15 6.11
CA GLY A 154 -47.57 -2.54 4.97
C GLY A 154 -48.89 -3.28 4.63
N ALA A 155 -48.83 -4.61 4.48
CA ALA A 155 -49.98 -5.44 4.22
C ALA A 155 -51.07 -5.31 5.30
N LEU A 156 -50.67 -5.21 6.57
CA LEU A 156 -51.64 -4.97 7.66
C LEU A 156 -52.33 -3.60 7.53
N ALA A 157 -51.60 -2.55 7.16
CA ALA A 157 -52.21 -1.23 6.97
C ALA A 157 -53.24 -1.19 5.83
N GLY A 158 -52.96 -1.86 4.72
CA GLY A 158 -53.92 -2.03 3.61
C GLY A 158 -55.11 -2.90 4.01
N ALA A 159 -54.85 -4.04 4.64
CA ALA A 159 -55.87 -4.98 5.07
C ALA A 159 -56.91 -4.39 6.03
N MET A 160 -56.53 -3.44 6.88
CA MET A 160 -57.45 -2.74 7.77
C MET A 160 -58.58 -2.02 7.00
N LEU A 161 -58.23 -1.33 5.89
CA LEU A 161 -59.21 -0.67 5.03
C LEU A 161 -59.99 -1.65 4.15
N GLY A 162 -59.31 -2.65 3.56
CA GLY A 162 -59.92 -3.67 2.73
C GLY A 162 -60.94 -4.52 3.47
N ALA A 163 -60.55 -5.01 4.66
CA ALA A 163 -61.48 -5.76 5.53
C ALA A 163 -62.68 -4.93 6.00
N TRP A 164 -62.45 -3.66 6.34
CA TRP A 164 -63.55 -2.75 6.71
C TRP A 164 -64.52 -2.53 5.56
N SER A 165 -64.01 -2.37 4.34
CA SER A 165 -64.86 -2.17 3.17
C SER A 165 -65.70 -3.41 2.86
N ASN A 166 -65.15 -4.62 3.04
CA ASN A 166 -65.87 -5.88 2.89
C ASN A 166 -66.94 -6.05 3.98
N ALA A 167 -66.60 -5.87 5.22
CA ALA A 167 -67.51 -6.03 6.34
C ALA A 167 -68.71 -5.08 6.27
N THR A 168 -68.49 -3.83 5.83
CA THR A 168 -69.56 -2.84 5.67
C THR A 168 -70.48 -3.11 4.45
N THR A 169 -69.97 -3.83 3.44
CA THR A 169 -70.71 -4.01 2.17
C THR A 169 -71.46 -5.34 2.10
N PHE A 170 -70.90 -6.40 2.70
CA PHE A 170 -71.48 -7.76 2.59
C PHE A 170 -72.13 -8.24 3.88
N SER A 171 -71.86 -7.66 5.05
CA SER A 171 -72.45 -8.11 6.31
C SER A 171 -73.60 -7.20 6.76
N VAL A 172 -74.66 -7.80 7.29
CA VAL A 172 -75.77 -7.09 7.93
C VAL A 172 -75.36 -6.71 9.39
N GLY A 173 -74.32 -5.97 9.56
CA GLY A 173 -73.73 -5.55 10.82
C GLY A 173 -72.27 -5.82 10.92
N LEU A 174 -71.48 -4.92 11.63
CA LEU A 174 -70.08 -5.12 11.89
C LEU A 174 -69.88 -6.09 13.07
N GLU A 175 -70.04 -7.41 12.79
CA GLU A 175 -69.64 -8.42 13.76
C GLU A 175 -68.09 -8.40 13.92
N PRO A 176 -67.54 -8.15 15.14
CA PRO A 176 -66.10 -8.04 15.31
C PRO A 176 -65.31 -9.25 14.86
N LEU A 177 -65.85 -10.44 15.01
CA LEU A 177 -65.19 -11.68 14.61
C LEU A 177 -65.11 -11.81 13.08
N GLU A 178 -66.14 -11.41 12.35
CA GLU A 178 -66.13 -11.40 10.88
C GLU A 178 -65.13 -10.41 10.32
N TYR A 179 -65.07 -9.21 10.92
CA TYR A 179 -64.00 -8.24 10.57
C TYR A 179 -62.61 -8.80 10.78
N LEU A 180 -62.36 -9.47 11.90
CA LEU A 180 -61.03 -10.08 12.17
C LEU A 180 -60.72 -11.21 11.15
N HIS A 181 -61.69 -12.00 10.76
CA HIS A 181 -61.52 -13.03 9.71
C HIS A 181 -61.14 -12.37 8.36
N GLN A 182 -61.89 -11.33 7.96
CA GLN A 182 -61.57 -10.60 6.74
C GLN A 182 -60.21 -9.92 6.80
N LEU A 183 -59.85 -9.30 7.93
CA LEU A 183 -58.56 -8.70 8.13
C LEU A 183 -57.41 -9.72 7.98
N GLN A 184 -57.55 -10.90 8.58
CA GLN A 184 -56.55 -11.96 8.48
C GLN A 184 -56.37 -12.44 7.04
N LEU A 185 -57.46 -12.67 6.31
CA LEU A 185 -57.41 -13.14 4.94
C LEU A 185 -56.79 -12.13 3.99
N TRP A 186 -57.16 -10.85 4.12
CA TRP A 186 -56.56 -9.78 3.33
C TRP A 186 -55.07 -9.63 3.63
N TRP A 187 -54.72 -9.51 4.91
CA TRP A 187 -53.35 -9.37 5.34
C TRP A 187 -52.44 -10.49 4.82
N ALA A 188 -52.89 -11.73 4.96
CA ALA A 188 -52.13 -12.89 4.54
C ALA A 188 -52.00 -13.00 3.02
N ALA A 189 -53.07 -12.66 2.25
CA ALA A 189 -53.08 -12.72 0.79
C ALA A 189 -52.07 -11.71 0.18
N ASP A 190 -52.14 -10.46 0.66
CA ASP A 190 -51.30 -9.39 0.17
C ASP A 190 -49.82 -9.61 0.59
N TRP A 191 -49.62 -9.96 1.87
CA TRP A 191 -48.26 -10.26 2.37
C TRP A 191 -47.65 -11.45 1.61
N LEU A 192 -48.39 -12.51 1.34
CA LEU A 192 -47.93 -13.63 0.54
C LEU A 192 -47.61 -13.20 -0.91
N GLY A 193 -48.39 -12.31 -1.50
CA GLY A 193 -48.10 -11.71 -2.80
C GLY A 193 -46.75 -10.96 -2.82
N VAL A 194 -46.51 -10.18 -1.77
CA VAL A 194 -45.21 -9.50 -1.60
C VAL A 194 -44.08 -10.51 -1.40
N LEU A 195 -44.25 -11.51 -0.52
CA LEU A 195 -43.23 -12.54 -0.27
C LEU A 195 -42.90 -13.38 -1.50
N ALA A 196 -43.87 -13.63 -2.37
CA ALA A 196 -43.67 -14.40 -3.58
C ALA A 196 -42.99 -13.58 -4.69
N VAL A 197 -43.57 -12.42 -5.04
CA VAL A 197 -43.18 -11.67 -6.24
C VAL A 197 -41.99 -10.75 -6.00
N SER A 198 -41.87 -10.11 -4.82
CA SER A 198 -40.80 -9.13 -4.57
C SER A 198 -39.41 -9.72 -4.63
N PRO A 199 -39.07 -10.88 -4.03
CA PRO A 199 -37.71 -11.45 -4.13
C PRO A 199 -37.35 -11.80 -5.57
N MET A 200 -38.29 -12.27 -6.38
CA MET A 200 -38.04 -12.54 -7.79
C MET A 200 -37.68 -11.25 -8.53
N LEU A 201 -38.48 -10.19 -8.39
CA LEU A 201 -38.21 -8.90 -9.04
C LEU A 201 -36.89 -8.31 -8.60
N ILE A 202 -36.61 -8.29 -7.31
CA ILE A 202 -35.36 -7.76 -6.75
C ILE A 202 -34.14 -8.51 -7.29
N CYS A 203 -34.19 -9.85 -7.28
CA CYS A 203 -33.09 -10.68 -7.76
C CYS A 203 -32.84 -10.54 -9.27
N TRP A 204 -33.88 -10.33 -10.09
CA TRP A 204 -33.75 -10.14 -11.53
C TRP A 204 -33.38 -8.70 -11.92
N LEU A 205 -33.78 -7.72 -11.15
CA LEU A 205 -33.45 -6.31 -11.37
C LEU A 205 -32.07 -5.94 -10.79
N SER A 206 -31.57 -6.68 -9.79
CA SER A 206 -30.28 -6.42 -9.14
C SER A 206 -29.11 -6.46 -10.11
N PRO A 207 -28.17 -5.47 -10.05
CA PRO A 207 -26.96 -5.44 -10.85
C PRO A 207 -25.92 -6.49 -10.46
N MET A 208 -26.15 -7.23 -9.40
CA MET A 208 -25.26 -8.31 -8.95
C MET A 208 -25.19 -9.45 -9.97
N ARG A 209 -24.62 -9.16 -11.13
CA ARG A 209 -24.00 -10.17 -11.98
C ARG A 209 -22.76 -10.66 -11.22
N SER A 210 -22.92 -11.75 -10.49
CA SER A 210 -21.77 -12.54 -10.08
C SER A 210 -20.96 -12.85 -11.34
N ARG A 211 -19.76 -12.32 -11.47
CA ARG A 211 -18.82 -12.59 -12.57
C ARG A 211 -18.53 -14.09 -12.74
N HIS A 212 -18.95 -14.93 -11.80
CA HIS A 212 -18.70 -16.37 -11.75
C HIS A 212 -19.94 -17.25 -12.01
N THR A 213 -21.09 -16.68 -12.38
CA THR A 213 -22.30 -17.48 -12.66
C THR A 213 -22.85 -17.25 -14.06
N GLU A 214 -22.02 -17.29 -15.09
CA GLU A 214 -22.50 -17.87 -16.32
C GLU A 214 -22.64 -19.38 -16.03
N LEU A 215 -23.91 -19.78 -15.76
CA LEU A 215 -24.25 -21.18 -15.55
C LEU A 215 -23.73 -21.96 -16.76
N ALA A 216 -22.85 -22.90 -16.54
CA ALA A 216 -22.44 -23.85 -17.57
C ALA A 216 -23.70 -24.49 -18.17
N LEU A 217 -23.64 -24.95 -19.40
CA LEU A 217 -24.80 -25.56 -20.08
C LEU A 217 -25.48 -26.63 -19.20
N ARG A 218 -24.72 -27.41 -18.46
CA ARG A 218 -25.16 -28.42 -17.51
C ARG A 218 -26.04 -27.82 -16.39
N SER A 219 -25.67 -26.65 -15.87
CA SER A 219 -26.43 -25.95 -14.83
C SER A 219 -27.71 -25.30 -15.36
N ARG A 220 -27.78 -24.93 -16.64
CA ARG A 220 -29.01 -24.44 -17.27
C ARG A 220 -30.04 -25.57 -17.41
N LEU A 221 -29.60 -26.78 -17.79
CA LEU A 221 -30.45 -27.97 -17.83
C LEU A 221 -30.94 -28.36 -16.44
N GLU A 222 -30.11 -28.26 -15.40
CA GLU A 222 -30.50 -28.50 -14.00
C GLU A 222 -31.62 -27.53 -13.56
N VAL A 223 -31.47 -26.21 -13.84
CA VAL A 223 -32.49 -25.20 -13.56
C VAL A 223 -33.81 -25.57 -14.26
N PHE A 224 -33.77 -25.89 -15.56
CA PHE A 224 -34.94 -26.24 -16.31
C PHE A 224 -35.63 -27.54 -15.79
N ALA A 225 -34.83 -28.56 -15.49
CA ALA A 225 -35.31 -29.80 -14.91
C ALA A 225 -35.98 -29.60 -13.54
N LEU A 226 -35.37 -28.76 -12.68
CA LEU A 226 -35.95 -28.40 -11.38
C LEU A 226 -37.25 -27.58 -11.54
N MET A 227 -37.29 -26.64 -12.49
CA MET A 227 -38.52 -25.89 -12.78
C MET A 227 -39.67 -26.83 -13.18
N LEU A 228 -39.36 -27.77 -14.09
CA LEU A 228 -40.37 -28.77 -14.52
C LEU A 228 -40.78 -29.68 -13.37
N LEU A 229 -39.80 -30.14 -12.56
CA LEU A 229 -40.07 -31.05 -11.44
C LEU A 229 -40.92 -30.40 -10.34
N VAL A 230 -40.59 -29.11 -9.98
CA VAL A 230 -41.36 -28.36 -8.98
C VAL A 230 -42.75 -28.04 -9.50
N ALA A 231 -42.88 -27.61 -10.77
CA ALA A 231 -44.20 -27.36 -11.37
C ALA A 231 -45.04 -28.64 -11.43
N ALA A 232 -44.48 -29.75 -11.91
CA ALA A 232 -45.15 -31.04 -11.96
C ALA A 232 -45.49 -31.57 -10.56
N GLY A 233 -44.55 -31.45 -9.60
CA GLY A 233 -44.76 -31.85 -8.21
C GLY A 233 -45.86 -31.03 -7.53
N SER A 234 -45.86 -29.70 -7.70
CA SER A 234 -46.92 -28.82 -7.20
C SER A 234 -48.29 -29.15 -7.82
N PHE A 235 -48.30 -29.35 -9.13
CA PHE A 235 -49.52 -29.79 -9.82
C PHE A 235 -50.00 -31.16 -9.32
N PHE A 236 -49.11 -32.14 -9.21
CA PHE A 236 -49.45 -33.49 -8.75
C PHE A 236 -50.04 -33.49 -7.34
N VAL A 237 -49.41 -32.77 -6.40
CA VAL A 237 -49.86 -32.68 -5.00
C VAL A 237 -51.23 -32.01 -4.87
N PHE A 238 -51.50 -30.98 -5.69
CA PHE A 238 -52.75 -30.19 -5.59
C PHE A 238 -53.81 -30.56 -6.60
N ALA A 239 -53.53 -31.23 -7.73
CA ALA A 239 -54.51 -31.54 -8.76
C ALA A 239 -55.29 -32.83 -8.49
N LEU A 240 -54.71 -33.79 -7.80
CA LEU A 240 -55.40 -35.09 -7.59
C LEU A 240 -56.45 -34.98 -6.50
N PRO A 241 -57.71 -35.44 -6.78
CA PRO A 241 -58.81 -35.48 -5.81
C PRO A 241 -58.59 -36.68 -4.90
N LEU A 242 -57.64 -36.63 -4.02
CA LEU A 242 -57.38 -37.76 -3.14
C LEU A 242 -57.99 -37.46 -1.79
N GLY A 243 -58.88 -38.38 -1.38
CA GLY A 243 -59.38 -38.40 -0.03
C GLY A 243 -58.27 -38.30 1.00
N ARG A 244 -58.50 -38.44 2.28
CA ARG A 244 -57.46 -38.22 3.35
C ARG A 244 -56.11 -38.75 2.91
N PRO A 245 -55.03 -37.91 3.03
CA PRO A 245 -53.73 -38.26 2.50
C PRO A 245 -53.18 -39.51 3.21
N THR A 246 -53.17 -40.64 2.46
CA THR A 246 -52.75 -41.95 2.96
C THR A 246 -51.25 -42.24 2.68
N SER A 247 -50.57 -41.39 1.90
CA SER A 247 -49.15 -41.59 1.56
C SER A 247 -48.35 -40.29 1.68
N LEU A 248 -47.06 -40.41 1.99
CA LEU A 248 -46.09 -39.30 2.06
C LEU A 248 -45.98 -38.50 0.76
N LEU A 249 -46.27 -39.12 -0.39
CA LEU A 249 -46.25 -38.50 -1.73
C LEU A 249 -47.41 -37.50 -1.93
N GLN A 250 -48.45 -37.57 -1.13
CA GLN A 250 -49.62 -36.70 -1.20
C GLN A 250 -49.52 -35.50 -0.25
N MET A 251 -48.48 -35.46 0.55
CA MET A 251 -48.28 -34.37 1.50
C MET A 251 -47.50 -33.23 0.86
N PRO A 252 -47.72 -31.97 1.27
CA PRO A 252 -46.93 -30.80 0.88
C PRO A 252 -45.42 -30.93 1.10
N LEU A 253 -44.99 -31.96 1.83
CA LEU A 253 -43.58 -32.28 2.11
C LEU A 253 -42.76 -32.52 0.85
N LEU A 254 -43.33 -33.03 -0.24
CA LEU A 254 -42.63 -33.21 -1.52
C LEU A 254 -42.20 -31.85 -2.08
N ILE A 255 -43.10 -30.86 -2.05
CA ILE A 255 -42.78 -29.50 -2.53
C ILE A 255 -41.72 -28.85 -1.66
N ILE A 256 -41.79 -29.01 -0.32
CA ILE A 256 -40.79 -28.52 0.63
C ILE A 256 -39.43 -29.11 0.27
N GLY A 257 -39.34 -30.45 0.12
CA GLY A 257 -38.06 -31.10 -0.21
C GLY A 257 -37.42 -30.61 -1.51
N LEU A 258 -38.23 -30.44 -2.55
CA LEU A 258 -37.77 -29.91 -3.86
C LEU A 258 -37.32 -28.47 -3.76
N LEU A 259 -38.05 -27.62 -3.06
CA LEU A 259 -37.67 -26.21 -2.90
C LEU A 259 -36.46 -26.02 -1.98
N VAL A 260 -36.30 -26.83 -0.93
CA VAL A 260 -35.09 -26.87 -0.09
C VAL A 260 -33.88 -27.28 -0.92
N TYR A 261 -34.00 -28.34 -1.72
CA TYR A 261 -32.93 -28.75 -2.62
C TYR A 261 -32.56 -27.62 -3.61
N ALA A 262 -33.58 -26.98 -4.21
CA ALA A 262 -33.36 -25.84 -5.09
C ALA A 262 -32.70 -24.65 -4.39
N ALA A 263 -33.06 -24.35 -3.15
CA ALA A 263 -32.48 -23.25 -2.36
C ALA A 263 -30.98 -23.45 -2.07
N VAL A 264 -30.53 -24.70 -1.96
CA VAL A 264 -29.09 -25.04 -1.78
C VAL A 264 -28.30 -24.98 -3.09
N ARG A 265 -28.95 -25.39 -4.21
CA ARG A 265 -28.28 -25.60 -5.49
C ARG A 265 -28.34 -24.40 -6.43
N LEU A 266 -29.45 -23.66 -6.41
CA LEU A 266 -29.72 -22.61 -7.38
C LEU A 266 -29.34 -21.21 -6.86
N PRO A 267 -28.93 -20.30 -7.75
CA PRO A 267 -28.83 -18.88 -7.42
C PRO A 267 -30.18 -18.32 -6.96
N PRO A 268 -30.21 -17.34 -6.04
CA PRO A 268 -31.45 -16.79 -5.47
C PRO A 268 -32.48 -16.33 -6.48
N ARG A 269 -32.09 -15.82 -7.66
CA ARG A 269 -32.97 -15.40 -8.74
C ARG A 269 -33.83 -16.57 -9.29
N TRP A 270 -33.20 -17.72 -9.49
CA TRP A 270 -33.92 -18.91 -10.00
C TRP A 270 -34.76 -19.54 -8.92
N MET A 271 -34.25 -19.53 -7.67
CA MET A 271 -35.04 -20.00 -6.54
C MET A 271 -36.31 -19.18 -6.34
N ALA A 272 -36.22 -17.85 -6.41
CA ALA A 272 -37.37 -16.96 -6.29
C ALA A 272 -38.40 -17.19 -7.44
N THR A 273 -37.91 -17.37 -8.67
CA THR A 273 -38.77 -17.69 -9.82
C THR A 273 -39.47 -19.02 -9.62
N LEU A 274 -38.76 -20.02 -9.14
CA LEU A 274 -39.31 -21.36 -8.87
C LEU A 274 -40.39 -21.30 -7.80
N PHE A 275 -40.20 -20.52 -6.75
CA PHE A 275 -41.19 -20.33 -5.69
C PHE A 275 -42.48 -19.66 -6.23
N VAL A 276 -42.35 -18.60 -7.05
CA VAL A 276 -43.52 -17.95 -7.67
C VAL A 276 -44.34 -18.94 -8.50
N VAL A 277 -43.68 -19.79 -9.30
CA VAL A 277 -44.35 -20.84 -10.09
C VAL A 277 -45.07 -21.82 -9.19
N ALA A 278 -44.41 -22.34 -8.15
CA ALA A 278 -45.00 -23.25 -7.20
C ALA A 278 -46.21 -22.63 -6.48
N ALA A 279 -46.03 -21.41 -5.94
CA ALA A 279 -47.08 -20.70 -5.21
C ALA A 279 -48.30 -20.41 -6.10
N THR A 280 -48.09 -20.01 -7.36
CA THR A 280 -49.18 -19.75 -8.31
C THR A 280 -49.96 -21.04 -8.64
N ILE A 281 -49.26 -22.16 -8.87
CA ILE A 281 -49.93 -23.46 -9.13
C ILE A 281 -50.72 -23.91 -7.90
N CYS A 282 -50.11 -23.87 -6.71
CA CYS A 282 -50.77 -24.27 -5.47
C CYS A 282 -51.98 -23.39 -5.16
N ALA A 283 -51.88 -22.05 -5.28
CA ALA A 283 -52.96 -21.12 -5.05
C ALA A 283 -54.12 -21.31 -6.08
N GLY A 284 -53.79 -21.49 -7.37
CA GLY A 284 -54.78 -21.70 -8.43
C GLY A 284 -55.55 -23.01 -8.27
N LEU A 285 -54.88 -24.09 -7.91
CA LEU A 285 -55.54 -25.38 -7.67
C LEU A 285 -56.39 -25.36 -6.38
N ALA A 286 -55.87 -24.66 -5.33
CA ALA A 286 -56.65 -24.43 -4.11
C ALA A 286 -57.96 -23.63 -4.38
N ALA A 287 -57.90 -22.61 -5.25
CA ALA A 287 -59.07 -21.85 -5.68
C ALA A 287 -60.08 -22.70 -6.47
N MET A 288 -59.62 -23.78 -7.14
CA MET A 288 -60.45 -24.76 -7.79
C MET A 288 -60.97 -25.87 -6.84
N GLN A 289 -60.81 -25.63 -5.52
CA GLN A 289 -61.20 -26.62 -4.47
C GLN A 289 -60.43 -27.93 -4.58
N ARG A 290 -59.22 -27.93 -5.08
CA ARG A 290 -58.31 -29.07 -5.21
C ARG A 290 -57.18 -28.99 -4.23
N GLY A 291 -56.60 -30.11 -3.90
CA GLY A 291 -55.39 -30.20 -3.09
C GLY A 291 -55.56 -30.87 -1.73
N PRO A 292 -54.52 -30.84 -0.89
CA PRO A 292 -54.53 -31.52 0.39
C PRO A 292 -55.34 -30.81 1.48
N PHE A 293 -55.68 -29.53 1.28
CA PHE A 293 -56.43 -28.70 2.22
C PHE A 293 -57.93 -28.76 1.81
N GLN A 294 -58.70 -29.72 2.37
CA GLN A 294 -60.08 -30.00 1.95
C GLN A 294 -61.09 -29.64 3.04
N GLU A 295 -60.85 -28.62 3.82
CA GLU A 295 -61.82 -28.13 4.79
C GLU A 295 -63.01 -27.52 4.08
N HIS A 296 -64.22 -27.86 4.56
CA HIS A 296 -65.47 -27.36 4.00
C HIS A 296 -65.66 -25.86 4.26
N ASN A 297 -64.99 -25.34 5.29
CA ASN A 297 -65.02 -23.93 5.60
C ASN A 297 -63.96 -23.19 4.75
N LEU A 298 -64.39 -22.30 3.85
CA LEU A 298 -63.61 -21.54 2.95
C LEU A 298 -62.52 -20.74 3.71
N PHE A 299 -62.88 -20.14 4.87
CA PHE A 299 -61.93 -19.37 5.67
C PHE A 299 -60.77 -20.27 6.16
N VAL A 300 -61.08 -21.40 6.78
CA VAL A 300 -60.07 -22.31 7.33
C VAL A 300 -59.13 -22.81 6.23
N ARG A 301 -59.70 -23.26 5.10
CA ARG A 301 -58.97 -23.74 3.92
C ARG A 301 -58.00 -22.67 3.38
N THR A 302 -58.47 -21.43 3.22
CA THR A 302 -57.67 -20.33 2.70
C THR A 302 -56.51 -20.00 3.66
N VAL A 303 -56.77 -19.96 4.97
CA VAL A 303 -55.76 -19.72 5.98
C VAL A 303 -54.69 -20.82 6.01
N GLU A 304 -55.07 -22.10 5.86
CA GLU A 304 -54.12 -23.21 5.80
C GLU A 304 -53.18 -23.09 4.61
N VAL A 305 -53.72 -22.80 3.40
CA VAL A 305 -52.88 -22.58 2.20
C VAL A 305 -51.99 -21.38 2.33
N GLN A 306 -52.49 -20.27 2.84
CA GLN A 306 -51.70 -19.04 3.07
C GLN A 306 -50.59 -19.29 4.09
N THR A 307 -50.86 -19.98 5.20
CA THR A 307 -49.89 -20.31 6.23
C THR A 307 -48.80 -21.23 5.67
N PHE A 308 -49.18 -22.25 4.92
CA PHE A 308 -48.25 -23.17 4.26
C PHE A 308 -47.31 -22.42 3.29
N LEU A 309 -47.90 -21.65 2.36
CA LEU A 309 -47.11 -20.93 1.36
C LEU A 309 -46.24 -19.82 1.99
N GLY A 310 -46.76 -19.10 2.99
CA GLY A 310 -46.01 -18.05 3.70
C GLY A 310 -44.82 -18.60 4.47
N THR A 311 -45.04 -19.71 5.21
CA THR A 311 -43.94 -20.37 5.93
C THR A 311 -42.89 -20.90 4.95
N LEU A 312 -43.32 -21.50 3.85
CA LEU A 312 -42.44 -22.01 2.80
C LEU A 312 -41.64 -20.88 2.13
N ALA A 313 -42.26 -19.73 1.87
CA ALA A 313 -41.59 -18.54 1.32
C ALA A 313 -40.47 -18.08 2.22
N VAL A 314 -40.75 -17.80 3.50
CA VAL A 314 -39.76 -17.29 4.45
C VAL A 314 -38.63 -18.29 4.61
N PHE A 315 -38.94 -19.57 4.79
CA PHE A 315 -37.92 -20.60 5.00
C PHE A 315 -37.00 -20.76 3.78
N THR A 316 -37.57 -20.90 2.58
CA THR A 316 -36.79 -21.13 1.36
C THR A 316 -35.92 -19.93 0.97
N PHE A 317 -36.42 -18.71 1.16
CA PHE A 317 -35.65 -17.50 0.89
C PHE A 317 -34.51 -17.29 1.90
N LEU A 318 -34.76 -17.46 3.19
CA LEU A 318 -33.75 -17.38 4.20
C LEU A 318 -32.62 -18.38 3.93
N MET A 319 -32.98 -19.62 3.60
CA MET A 319 -32.03 -20.67 3.28
C MET A 319 -31.22 -20.36 2.01
N SER A 320 -31.88 -19.91 0.94
CA SER A 320 -31.26 -19.59 -0.34
C SER A 320 -30.23 -18.46 -0.17
N ILE A 321 -30.55 -17.43 0.61
CA ILE A 321 -29.65 -16.28 0.82
C ILE A 321 -28.52 -16.63 1.76
N SER A 322 -28.80 -17.37 2.84
CA SER A 322 -27.76 -17.87 3.73
C SER A 322 -26.72 -18.72 2.98
N MET A 323 -27.17 -19.58 2.06
CA MET A 323 -26.29 -20.35 1.19
C MET A 323 -25.49 -19.47 0.22
N ALA A 324 -26.13 -18.43 -0.36
CA ALA A 324 -25.45 -17.49 -1.23
C ALA A 324 -24.37 -16.70 -0.47
N GLU A 325 -24.65 -16.21 0.74
CA GLU A 325 -23.67 -15.55 1.62
C GLU A 325 -22.48 -16.47 1.95
N LYS A 326 -22.79 -17.73 2.33
CA LYS A 326 -21.76 -18.74 2.62
C LYS A 326 -20.86 -19.01 1.40
N ASN A 327 -21.46 -19.19 0.22
CA ASN A 327 -20.72 -19.45 -1.01
C ASN A 327 -19.80 -18.27 -1.40
N VAL A 328 -20.26 -17.03 -1.24
CA VAL A 328 -19.44 -15.83 -1.44
C VAL A 328 -18.27 -15.79 -0.45
N ALA A 329 -18.51 -16.06 0.82
CA ALA A 329 -17.47 -16.10 1.85
C ALA A 329 -16.43 -17.20 1.58
N LEU A 330 -16.86 -18.40 1.18
CA LEU A 330 -15.96 -19.49 0.80
C LEU A 330 -15.13 -19.15 -0.45
N GLY A 331 -15.75 -18.51 -1.45
CA GLY A 331 -15.05 -18.05 -2.64
C GLY A 331 -13.98 -17.01 -2.33
N GLN A 332 -14.27 -16.04 -1.46
CA GLN A 332 -13.31 -15.03 -1.01
C GLN A 332 -12.16 -15.65 -0.20
N LEU A 333 -12.47 -16.62 0.65
CA LEU A 333 -11.45 -17.35 1.41
C LEU A 333 -10.52 -18.11 0.46
N GLY A 334 -11.07 -18.82 -0.52
CA GLY A 334 -10.29 -19.56 -1.51
C GLY A 334 -9.42 -18.64 -2.38
N GLU A 335 -9.94 -17.49 -2.81
CA GLU A 335 -9.16 -16.50 -3.56
C GLU A 335 -8.05 -15.86 -2.70
N SER A 336 -8.33 -15.61 -1.44
CA SER A 336 -7.32 -15.09 -0.49
C SER A 336 -6.23 -16.13 -0.23
N GLU A 337 -6.61 -17.40 -0.06
CA GLU A 337 -5.65 -18.50 0.12
C GLU A 337 -4.79 -18.71 -1.13
N TYR A 338 -5.41 -18.67 -2.32
CA TYR A 338 -4.69 -18.78 -3.59
C TYR A 338 -3.69 -17.63 -3.78
N ARG A 339 -4.11 -16.37 -3.51
CA ARG A 339 -3.22 -15.21 -3.58
C ARG A 339 -2.05 -15.32 -2.59
N TYR A 340 -2.34 -15.75 -1.38
CA TYR A 340 -1.34 -15.96 -0.36
C TYR A 340 -0.32 -17.04 -0.79
N ARG A 341 -0.79 -18.22 -1.23
CA ARG A 341 0.10 -19.30 -1.73
C ARG A 341 0.94 -18.84 -2.91
N SER A 342 0.31 -18.18 -3.88
CA SER A 342 1.04 -17.64 -5.05
C SER A 342 2.10 -16.62 -4.64
N PHE A 343 1.80 -15.76 -3.66
CA PHE A 343 2.77 -14.79 -3.14
C PHE A 343 3.99 -15.49 -2.51
N VAL A 344 3.76 -16.51 -1.68
CA VAL A 344 4.86 -17.27 -1.07
C VAL A 344 5.65 -18.03 -2.12
N GLU A 345 4.98 -18.78 -3.02
CA GLU A 345 5.63 -19.62 -4.04
C GLU A 345 6.45 -18.82 -5.06
N LEU A 346 5.96 -17.64 -5.47
CA LEU A 346 6.62 -16.78 -6.47
C LEU A 346 7.63 -15.80 -5.87
N SER A 347 7.80 -15.82 -4.55
CA SER A 347 8.80 -14.97 -3.89
C SER A 347 10.21 -15.28 -4.40
N MET A 348 10.93 -14.23 -4.82
CA MET A 348 12.36 -14.34 -5.16
C MET A 348 13.24 -14.56 -3.91
N GLU A 349 12.73 -14.23 -2.74
CA GLU A 349 13.39 -14.50 -1.48
C GLU A 349 13.01 -15.87 -0.97
N ALA A 350 13.91 -16.51 -0.26
CA ALA A 350 13.62 -17.78 0.43
C ALA A 350 12.71 -17.47 1.62
N VAL A 351 11.44 -17.81 1.48
CA VAL A 351 10.43 -17.64 2.54
C VAL A 351 10.02 -19.02 3.03
N TRP A 352 9.93 -19.18 4.34
CA TRP A 352 9.45 -20.43 4.93
C TRP A 352 8.73 -20.19 6.25
N ARG A 353 7.91 -21.15 6.62
CA ARG A 353 7.20 -21.20 7.90
C ARG A 353 7.47 -22.51 8.60
N VAL A 354 7.92 -22.40 9.82
CA VAL A 354 8.10 -23.51 10.74
C VAL A 354 6.93 -23.55 11.72
N GLU A 355 6.33 -24.71 11.90
CA GLU A 355 5.38 -24.97 12.99
C GLU A 355 6.00 -25.96 13.97
N LEU A 356 5.75 -25.74 15.25
CA LEU A 356 6.17 -26.64 16.31
C LEU A 356 5.01 -27.58 16.64
N ALA A 357 5.23 -28.91 16.49
CA ALA A 357 4.23 -29.92 16.83
C ALA A 357 3.82 -29.80 18.31
N GLU A 358 4.77 -29.44 19.17
CA GLU A 358 4.53 -29.04 20.55
C GLU A 358 5.07 -27.64 20.78
N PRO A 359 4.24 -26.70 21.25
CA PRO A 359 4.65 -25.32 21.49
C PRO A 359 5.77 -25.23 22.52
N MET A 360 6.88 -24.58 22.16
CA MET A 360 8.08 -24.45 22.99
C MET A 360 7.90 -23.41 24.09
N PRO A 361 8.10 -23.72 25.36
CA PRO A 361 8.10 -22.72 26.42
C PRO A 361 9.28 -21.74 26.24
N VAL A 362 9.00 -20.45 26.25
CA VAL A 362 10.03 -19.39 26.01
C VAL A 362 11.01 -19.25 27.19
N ALA A 363 10.66 -19.76 28.37
CA ALA A 363 11.50 -19.71 29.58
C ALA A 363 12.61 -20.74 29.62
N LEU A 364 12.69 -21.65 28.64
CA LEU A 364 13.73 -22.71 28.62
C LEU A 364 15.11 -22.08 28.33
N PRO A 365 16.20 -22.67 28.88
CA PRO A 365 17.56 -22.34 28.49
C PRO A 365 17.80 -22.57 27.00
N LEU A 366 18.72 -21.82 26.40
CA LEU A 366 18.98 -21.81 24.94
C LEU A 366 19.26 -23.23 24.39
N GLU A 367 20.06 -24.02 25.08
CA GLU A 367 20.38 -25.40 24.67
C GLU A 367 19.13 -26.30 24.62
N GLN A 368 18.20 -26.13 25.56
CA GLN A 368 16.94 -26.85 25.57
C GLN A 368 15.98 -26.35 24.51
N GLN A 369 15.98 -25.06 24.21
CA GLN A 369 15.19 -24.51 23.11
C GLN A 369 15.65 -25.07 21.76
N LEU A 370 16.97 -25.19 21.54
CA LEU A 370 17.53 -25.80 20.32
C LEU A 370 17.13 -27.28 20.21
N ALA A 371 17.28 -28.04 21.29
CA ALA A 371 16.86 -29.44 21.31
C ALA A 371 15.36 -29.62 21.05
N TRP A 372 14.55 -28.70 21.58
CA TRP A 372 13.09 -28.67 21.33
C TRP A 372 12.77 -28.43 19.87
N LEU A 373 13.42 -27.43 19.23
CA LEU A 373 13.23 -27.14 17.81
C LEU A 373 13.64 -28.35 16.94
N GLN A 374 14.76 -29.00 17.23
CA GLN A 374 15.20 -30.18 16.49
C GLN A 374 14.18 -31.32 16.54
N GLN A 375 13.49 -31.49 17.67
CA GLN A 375 12.51 -32.56 17.84
C GLN A 375 11.11 -32.20 17.28
N HIS A 376 10.65 -30.97 17.47
CA HIS A 376 9.26 -30.61 17.25
C HIS A 376 9.04 -29.67 16.07
N ALA A 377 10.09 -29.03 15.49
CA ALA A 377 9.94 -28.09 14.41
C ALA A 377 9.76 -28.80 13.07
N ARG A 378 8.76 -28.36 12.30
CA ARG A 378 8.48 -28.83 10.95
C ARG A 378 8.28 -27.63 10.02
N ILE A 379 8.86 -27.69 8.82
CA ILE A 379 8.61 -26.69 7.80
C ILE A 379 7.31 -27.07 7.09
N VAL A 380 6.28 -26.25 7.26
CA VAL A 380 4.95 -26.49 6.71
C VAL A 380 4.68 -25.71 5.43
N GLU A 381 5.46 -24.66 5.18
CA GLU A 381 5.41 -23.85 3.96
C GLU A 381 6.80 -23.37 3.59
N SER A 382 7.08 -23.35 2.29
CA SER A 382 8.32 -22.81 1.75
C SER A 382 8.14 -22.30 0.33
N SER A 383 8.89 -21.24 -0.02
CA SER A 383 8.96 -20.72 -1.40
C SER A 383 9.83 -21.60 -2.28
N ARG A 384 9.70 -21.47 -3.61
CA ARG A 384 10.59 -22.13 -4.57
C ARG A 384 12.05 -21.75 -4.36
N SER A 385 12.32 -20.51 -4.01
CA SER A 385 13.66 -20.03 -3.70
C SER A 385 14.25 -20.72 -2.48
N TYR A 386 13.44 -21.02 -1.44
CA TYR A 386 13.87 -21.81 -0.31
C TYR A 386 14.17 -23.26 -0.72
N GLN A 387 13.29 -23.90 -1.50
CA GLN A 387 13.47 -25.27 -1.99
C GLN A 387 14.73 -25.43 -2.87
N ALA A 388 15.10 -24.40 -3.61
CA ALA A 388 16.34 -24.37 -4.37
C ALA A 388 17.60 -24.33 -3.47
N LEU A 389 17.48 -23.81 -2.26
CA LEU A 389 18.57 -23.77 -1.27
C LEU A 389 18.63 -25.02 -0.39
N ASP A 390 17.51 -25.73 -0.26
CA ASP A 390 17.40 -27.01 0.45
C ASP A 390 16.89 -28.08 -0.52
N PRO A 391 17.78 -28.81 -1.20
CA PRO A 391 17.41 -29.87 -2.15
C PRO A 391 16.66 -31.06 -1.51
N ALA A 392 16.70 -31.17 -0.18
CA ALA A 392 15.95 -32.17 0.57
C ALA A 392 14.53 -31.69 0.95
N ALA A 393 14.17 -30.43 0.65
CA ALA A 393 12.81 -29.93 0.83
C ALA A 393 11.86 -30.69 -0.12
N GLN A 394 10.80 -31.29 0.45
CA GLN A 394 9.82 -32.02 -0.34
C GLN A 394 8.92 -31.04 -1.14
N PRO A 395 8.39 -31.44 -2.30
CA PRO A 395 7.55 -30.60 -3.15
C PRO A 395 6.27 -30.08 -2.46
N ASP A 396 5.81 -30.77 -1.42
CA ASP A 396 4.64 -30.40 -0.62
C ASP A 396 4.97 -29.41 0.51
N GLY A 397 6.22 -28.94 0.59
CA GLY A 397 6.68 -27.96 1.58
C GLY A 397 6.86 -28.50 2.99
N VAL A 398 6.61 -29.78 3.21
CA VAL A 398 6.74 -30.40 4.55
C VAL A 398 8.10 -31.10 4.63
N SER A 399 9.11 -30.45 5.21
CA SER A 399 10.36 -31.10 5.56
C SER A 399 10.55 -31.12 7.07
N ALA A 400 11.10 -32.23 7.56
CA ALA A 400 11.50 -32.31 8.95
C ALA A 400 12.77 -31.47 9.14
N TRP A 401 12.86 -30.74 10.24
CA TRP A 401 14.07 -30.02 10.62
C TRP A 401 15.27 -30.98 10.72
N ARG A 402 16.34 -30.67 10.01
CA ARG A 402 17.56 -31.46 10.00
C ARG A 402 18.72 -30.62 10.50
N SER A 403 19.45 -31.15 11.48
CA SER A 403 20.61 -30.49 12.10
C SER A 403 21.83 -30.36 11.18
N ASP A 404 21.87 -31.11 10.06
CA ASP A 404 22.91 -31.04 9.03
C ASP A 404 22.69 -29.95 7.99
N LEU A 405 21.58 -29.23 8.06
CA LEU A 405 21.34 -28.13 7.14
C LEU A 405 22.14 -26.88 7.52
N PRO A 406 22.66 -26.14 6.52
CA PRO A 406 23.44 -24.92 6.75
C PRO A 406 22.70 -23.85 7.57
N TRP A 407 21.38 -23.95 7.62
CA TRP A 407 20.51 -23.04 8.35
C TRP A 407 20.48 -23.24 9.86
N CYS A 408 21.00 -24.36 10.37
CA CYS A 408 21.00 -24.61 11.82
C CYS A 408 21.86 -23.61 12.59
N ALA A 409 23.01 -23.22 12.05
CA ALA A 409 23.81 -22.16 12.63
C ALA A 409 23.09 -20.80 12.66
N ALA A 410 22.24 -20.54 11.64
CA ALA A 410 21.40 -19.35 11.62
C ALA A 410 20.30 -19.39 12.69
N TYR A 411 19.76 -20.56 12.99
CA TYR A 411 18.76 -20.71 14.06
C TYR A 411 19.37 -20.64 15.46
N GLU A 412 20.59 -21.12 15.68
CA GLU A 412 21.33 -20.86 16.92
C GLU A 412 21.53 -19.36 17.14
N ALA A 413 22.02 -18.66 16.11
CA ALA A 413 22.19 -17.23 16.16
C ALA A 413 20.84 -16.49 16.32
N TYR A 414 19.78 -16.99 15.66
CA TYR A 414 18.43 -16.47 15.83
C TYR A 414 17.94 -16.62 17.26
N LEU A 415 17.97 -17.80 17.84
CA LEU A 415 17.50 -18.03 19.21
C LEU A 415 18.31 -17.24 20.23
N ALA A 416 19.62 -17.16 20.08
CA ALA A 416 20.49 -16.38 20.94
C ALA A 416 20.17 -14.88 20.90
N ALA A 417 19.76 -14.36 19.73
CA ALA A 417 19.33 -12.98 19.56
C ALA A 417 17.87 -12.77 19.96
N ALA A 418 16.97 -13.69 19.60
CA ALA A 418 15.52 -13.62 19.73
C ALA A 418 15.02 -13.76 21.16
N SER A 419 15.69 -14.53 21.99
CA SER A 419 15.33 -14.67 23.41
C SER A 419 15.36 -13.35 24.18
N LYS A 420 15.96 -12.29 23.60
CA LYS A 420 16.05 -10.95 24.18
C LYS A 420 14.98 -9.99 23.65
N VAL A 421 14.31 -10.29 22.52
CA VAL A 421 13.40 -9.36 21.81
C VAL A 421 12.24 -10.13 21.19
N ASP A 422 11.29 -10.61 21.98
CA ASP A 422 10.03 -11.25 21.56
C ASP A 422 10.11 -12.22 20.37
N TYR A 423 11.21 -12.98 20.27
CA TYR A 423 11.45 -13.93 19.18
C TYR A 423 11.37 -13.31 17.76
N SER A 424 11.67 -12.02 17.63
CA SER A 424 11.78 -11.34 16.35
C SER A 424 13.20 -10.82 16.14
N VAL A 425 13.82 -11.17 15.02
CA VAL A 425 15.17 -10.72 14.65
C VAL A 425 15.16 -10.25 13.22
N ASP A 426 15.58 -9.02 13.01
CA ASP A 426 15.71 -8.43 11.67
C ASP A 426 17.19 -8.38 11.25
N ARG A 427 17.45 -8.70 9.97
CA ARG A 427 18.76 -8.58 9.32
C ARG A 427 19.90 -9.38 9.98
N LEU A 428 19.63 -10.60 10.36
CA LEU A 428 20.67 -11.53 10.76
C LEU A 428 21.53 -11.91 9.55
N ARG A 429 22.82 -11.56 9.59
CA ARG A 429 23.76 -11.94 8.53
C ARG A 429 24.51 -13.18 8.90
N PHE A 430 24.50 -14.21 8.05
CA PHE A 430 25.26 -15.42 8.24
C PHE A 430 25.84 -15.92 6.91
N ARG A 431 26.88 -16.75 7.03
CA ARG A 431 27.58 -17.33 5.91
C ARG A 431 27.31 -18.83 5.88
N VAL A 432 27.01 -19.33 4.69
CA VAL A 432 26.76 -20.75 4.44
C VAL A 432 27.79 -21.24 3.42
N GLU A 433 28.43 -22.35 3.70
CA GLU A 433 29.28 -23.04 2.74
C GLU A 433 28.51 -24.25 2.21
N SER A 434 28.18 -24.23 0.91
CA SER A 434 27.49 -25.30 0.24
C SER A 434 28.20 -25.61 -1.07
N GLU A 435 28.50 -26.89 -1.34
CA GLU A 435 29.17 -27.37 -2.56
C GLU A 435 30.44 -26.59 -2.95
N GLY A 436 31.22 -26.18 -1.96
CA GLY A 436 32.46 -25.41 -2.18
C GLY A 436 32.22 -23.92 -2.56
N ARG A 437 31.01 -23.43 -2.47
CA ARG A 437 30.67 -22.01 -2.60
C ARG A 437 30.30 -21.42 -1.26
N SER A 438 30.84 -20.23 -0.97
CA SER A 438 30.51 -19.45 0.22
C SER A 438 29.44 -18.45 -0.12
N CYS A 439 28.19 -18.69 0.34
CA CYS A 439 27.07 -17.77 0.19
C CYS A 439 26.84 -16.95 1.45
N VAL A 440 26.46 -15.70 1.27
CA VAL A 440 26.13 -14.78 2.38
C VAL A 440 24.65 -14.48 2.32
N PHE A 441 23.95 -14.82 3.41
CA PHE A 441 22.51 -14.58 3.53
C PHE A 441 22.22 -13.46 4.52
N LEU A 442 21.19 -12.69 4.22
CA LEU A 442 20.56 -11.74 5.12
C LEU A 442 19.17 -12.26 5.44
N SER A 443 18.93 -12.65 6.68
CA SER A 443 17.67 -13.28 7.11
C SER A 443 16.99 -12.48 8.19
N SER A 444 15.66 -12.51 8.14
CA SER A 444 14.78 -12.03 9.19
C SER A 444 13.89 -13.16 9.66
N PHE A 445 13.69 -13.24 10.96
CA PHE A 445 12.87 -14.27 11.60
C PHE A 445 11.86 -13.60 12.51
N THR A 446 10.63 -14.14 12.54
CA THR A 446 9.58 -13.69 13.44
C THR A 446 8.89 -14.88 14.07
N GLY A 447 8.99 -14.99 15.38
CA GLY A 447 8.29 -16.01 16.17
C GLY A 447 6.90 -15.53 16.58
N VAL A 448 5.93 -16.43 16.58
CA VAL A 448 4.59 -16.21 17.15
C VAL A 448 4.52 -16.89 18.50
N VAL A 449 4.47 -16.06 19.55
CA VAL A 449 4.38 -16.51 20.94
C VAL A 449 2.95 -16.34 21.42
N GLU A 450 2.32 -17.42 21.88
CA GLU A 450 1.00 -17.42 22.49
C GLU A 450 1.10 -18.04 23.89
N GLU A 451 0.58 -17.37 24.90
CA GLU A 451 0.58 -17.83 26.30
C GLU A 451 1.98 -18.22 26.82
N GLY A 452 3.03 -17.47 26.44
CA GLY A 452 4.41 -17.74 26.85
C GLY A 452 5.03 -18.96 26.15
N ARG A 453 4.49 -19.43 25.05
CA ARG A 453 5.00 -20.54 24.25
C ARG A 453 5.15 -20.14 22.79
N LEU A 454 6.29 -20.44 22.21
CA LEU A 454 6.54 -20.24 20.78
C LEU A 454 5.86 -21.36 20.00
N ARG A 455 4.94 -21.02 19.08
CA ARG A 455 4.18 -21.95 18.25
C ARG A 455 4.70 -22.09 16.84
N ARG A 456 5.12 -20.98 16.26
CA ARG A 456 5.58 -20.92 14.85
C ARG A 456 6.67 -19.89 14.66
N ILE A 457 7.46 -20.08 13.64
CA ILE A 457 8.51 -19.16 13.22
C ILE A 457 8.36 -18.90 11.72
N TRP A 458 8.34 -17.65 11.33
CA TRP A 458 8.48 -17.21 9.96
C TRP A 458 9.94 -16.86 9.70
N GLY A 459 10.46 -17.31 8.59
CA GLY A 459 11.79 -16.95 8.15
C GLY A 459 11.75 -16.41 6.73
N VAL A 460 12.56 -15.39 6.49
CA VAL A 460 12.84 -14.85 5.17
C VAL A 460 14.35 -14.74 5.03
N ALA A 461 14.92 -15.23 3.93
CA ALA A 461 16.34 -15.09 3.65
C ALA A 461 16.56 -14.62 2.21
N ARG A 462 17.48 -13.68 2.07
CA ARG A 462 17.93 -13.15 0.80
C ARG A 462 19.39 -13.45 0.62
N ASP A 463 19.76 -14.03 -0.51
CA ASP A 463 21.15 -14.17 -0.92
C ASP A 463 21.71 -12.79 -1.31
N VAL A 464 22.73 -12.36 -0.56
CA VAL A 464 23.43 -11.09 -0.77
C VAL A 464 24.90 -11.31 -1.16
N SER A 465 25.25 -12.52 -1.60
CA SER A 465 26.62 -12.91 -1.95
C SER A 465 27.20 -12.02 -3.04
N GLU A 466 26.50 -11.88 -4.16
CA GLU A 466 26.91 -11.04 -5.29
C GLU A 466 27.06 -9.57 -4.88
N LEU A 467 26.08 -9.04 -4.14
CA LEU A 467 26.11 -7.66 -3.63
C LEU A 467 27.31 -7.42 -2.71
N THR A 468 27.60 -8.40 -1.86
CA THR A 468 28.75 -8.35 -0.93
C THR A 468 30.07 -8.39 -1.69
N GLU A 469 30.17 -9.22 -2.70
CA GLU A 469 31.37 -9.35 -3.55
C GLU A 469 31.60 -8.09 -4.39
N LEU A 470 30.56 -7.55 -5.01
CA LEU A 470 30.61 -6.29 -5.75
C LEU A 470 31.03 -5.12 -4.85
N ASN A 471 30.46 -5.02 -3.67
CA ASN A 471 30.82 -3.96 -2.71
C ASN A 471 32.28 -4.07 -2.27
N THR A 472 32.75 -5.28 -2.00
CA THR A 472 34.16 -5.55 -1.67
C THR A 472 35.09 -5.16 -2.82
N ARG A 473 34.69 -5.45 -4.06
CA ARG A 473 35.44 -5.08 -5.26
C ARG A 473 35.49 -3.56 -5.45
N LEU A 474 34.36 -2.88 -5.28
CA LEU A 474 34.30 -1.41 -5.36
C LEU A 474 35.21 -0.74 -4.34
N LEU A 475 35.22 -1.20 -3.11
CA LEU A 475 36.11 -0.67 -2.06
C LEU A 475 37.58 -0.85 -2.42
N ARG A 476 37.96 -2.01 -2.93
CA ARG A 476 39.35 -2.27 -3.39
C ARG A 476 39.75 -1.36 -4.55
N GLU A 477 38.88 -1.14 -5.52
CA GLU A 477 39.13 -0.23 -6.63
C GLU A 477 39.26 1.23 -6.17
N GLN A 478 38.40 1.65 -5.24
CA GLN A 478 38.48 2.98 -4.64
C GLN A 478 39.85 3.21 -3.94
N ASP A 479 40.32 2.22 -3.17
CA ASP A 479 41.62 2.30 -2.50
C ASP A 479 42.77 2.33 -3.50
N ARG A 480 42.66 1.57 -4.60
CA ARG A 480 43.64 1.64 -5.70
C ARG A 480 43.70 3.03 -6.34
N LEU A 481 42.53 3.60 -6.65
CA LEU A 481 42.46 4.94 -7.23
C LEU A 481 43.06 6.01 -6.29
N LYS A 482 42.78 5.91 -5.01
CA LYS A 482 43.42 6.81 -3.98
C LYS A 482 44.95 6.63 -3.98
N SER A 483 45.47 5.41 -4.08
CA SER A 483 46.90 5.14 -4.16
C SER A 483 47.53 5.74 -5.41
N TYR A 484 46.91 5.59 -6.58
CA TYR A 484 47.40 6.19 -7.83
C TYR A 484 47.39 7.71 -7.78
N ALA A 485 46.36 8.33 -7.23
CA ALA A 485 46.28 9.78 -7.05
C ALA A 485 47.50 10.30 -6.22
N ARG A 486 47.80 9.62 -5.10
CA ARG A 486 48.97 9.95 -4.28
C ARG A 486 50.30 9.80 -5.04
N GLN A 487 50.43 8.73 -5.83
CA GLN A 487 51.64 8.51 -6.65
C GLN A 487 51.83 9.61 -7.69
N ILE A 488 50.76 10.05 -8.35
CA ILE A 488 50.79 11.13 -9.35
C ILE A 488 51.25 12.43 -8.70
N VAL A 489 50.67 12.81 -7.55
CA VAL A 489 51.09 14.02 -6.83
C VAL A 489 52.56 13.97 -6.44
N THR A 490 53.06 12.83 -5.95
CA THR A 490 54.46 12.66 -5.58
C THR A 490 55.40 12.71 -6.81
N ALA A 491 55.00 12.11 -7.93
CA ALA A 491 55.77 12.16 -9.16
C ALA A 491 55.85 13.57 -9.75
N GLU A 492 54.71 14.31 -9.74
CA GLU A 492 54.67 15.72 -10.16
C GLU A 492 55.63 16.59 -9.33
N GLU A 493 55.63 16.44 -8.00
CA GLU A 493 56.51 17.18 -7.10
C GLU A 493 57.99 16.89 -7.39
N LYS A 494 58.36 15.62 -7.59
CA LYS A 494 59.71 15.22 -7.98
C LYS A 494 60.14 15.82 -9.32
N ALA A 495 59.22 15.82 -10.32
CA ALA A 495 59.52 16.41 -11.63
C ALA A 495 59.71 17.92 -11.54
N ARG A 496 58.86 18.64 -10.79
CA ARG A 496 59.02 20.08 -10.54
C ARG A 496 60.35 20.43 -9.88
N ARG A 497 60.75 19.63 -8.87
CA ARG A 497 62.06 19.81 -8.20
C ARG A 497 63.22 19.58 -9.17
N ALA A 498 63.21 18.50 -9.93
CA ALA A 498 64.27 18.22 -10.92
C ALA A 498 64.41 19.36 -11.92
N THR A 499 63.26 19.86 -12.47
CA THR A 499 63.28 21.00 -13.40
C THR A 499 63.85 22.27 -12.74
N ALA A 500 63.56 22.55 -11.47
CA ALA A 500 64.10 23.71 -10.75
C ALA A 500 65.64 23.64 -10.56
N VAL A 501 66.14 22.42 -10.26
CA VAL A 501 67.58 22.18 -10.13
C VAL A 501 68.29 22.36 -11.49
N ASP A 502 67.74 21.77 -12.56
CA ASP A 502 68.33 21.90 -13.91
C ASP A 502 68.34 23.36 -14.42
N LEU A 503 67.26 24.13 -14.12
CA LEU A 503 67.24 25.55 -14.44
C LEU A 503 68.31 26.37 -13.62
N HIS A 504 68.44 26.02 -12.34
CA HIS A 504 69.43 26.68 -11.49
C HIS A 504 70.88 26.43 -11.96
N ASP A 505 71.24 25.15 -12.19
CA ASP A 505 72.59 24.74 -12.53
C ASP A 505 72.92 25.04 -13.99
N GLY A 506 72.01 24.92 -14.91
CA GLY A 506 72.27 25.21 -16.31
C GLY A 506 72.15 26.70 -16.64
N ILE A 507 70.94 27.25 -16.55
CA ILE A 507 70.69 28.62 -16.98
C ILE A 507 71.16 29.62 -15.95
N GLY A 508 70.95 29.42 -14.65
CA GLY A 508 71.31 30.33 -13.58
C GLY A 508 72.84 30.59 -13.51
N GLN A 509 73.62 29.51 -13.50
CA GLN A 509 75.08 29.61 -13.46
C GLN A 509 75.66 30.23 -14.75
N SER A 510 75.09 29.92 -15.92
CA SER A 510 75.54 30.51 -17.19
C SER A 510 75.29 32.02 -17.23
N LEU A 511 74.15 32.50 -16.74
CA LEU A 511 73.84 33.91 -16.65
C LEU A 511 74.76 34.65 -15.66
N VAL A 512 75.12 34.00 -14.54
CA VAL A 512 76.13 34.55 -13.59
C VAL A 512 77.48 34.66 -14.26
N GLY A 513 77.98 33.65 -14.98
CA GLY A 513 79.18 33.66 -15.75
C GLY A 513 79.23 34.78 -16.79
N MET A 514 78.15 34.97 -17.55
CA MET A 514 78.04 36.09 -18.50
C MET A 514 78.09 37.45 -17.80
N ALA A 515 77.43 37.60 -16.64
CA ALA A 515 77.44 38.84 -15.87
C ALA A 515 78.85 39.16 -15.39
N MET A 516 79.63 38.17 -14.91
CA MET A 516 81.06 38.35 -14.51
C MET A 516 81.93 38.72 -15.71
N THR A 517 81.69 38.08 -16.86
CA THR A 517 82.45 38.40 -18.09
C THR A 517 82.24 39.86 -18.55
N LEU A 518 80.95 40.31 -18.52
CA LEU A 518 80.60 41.69 -18.84
C LEU A 518 81.14 42.67 -17.82
N GLU A 519 81.20 42.34 -16.56
CA GLU A 519 81.80 43.17 -15.53
C GLU A 519 83.35 43.39 -15.76
N VAL A 520 84.07 42.33 -16.11
CA VAL A 520 85.44 42.37 -16.48
C VAL A 520 85.66 43.21 -17.75
N ALA A 521 84.81 42.98 -18.77
CA ALA A 521 84.92 43.76 -20.03
C ALA A 521 84.60 45.25 -19.83
N SER A 522 83.71 45.61 -18.94
CA SER A 522 83.40 47.02 -18.62
C SER A 522 84.54 47.77 -17.98
N ARG A 523 85.47 47.15 -17.29
CA ARG A 523 86.63 47.79 -16.59
C ARG A 523 87.64 48.38 -17.56
N ASN A 524 87.81 47.79 -18.76
CA ASN A 524 88.82 48.20 -19.74
C ASN A 524 88.18 48.79 -21.02
N ALA A 525 86.93 49.16 -21.02
CA ALA A 525 86.18 49.61 -22.20
C ALA A 525 86.29 51.16 -22.42
N SER A 526 86.26 51.59 -23.70
CA SER A 526 86.11 52.99 -24.08
C SER A 526 84.76 53.53 -23.61
N PRO A 527 84.58 54.89 -23.45
CA PRO A 527 83.34 55.47 -22.96
C PRO A 527 82.12 54.99 -23.70
N ASP A 528 82.11 54.90 -25.05
CA ASP A 528 81.02 54.47 -25.90
C ASP A 528 80.71 52.96 -25.73
N LEU A 529 81.77 52.15 -25.61
CA LEU A 529 81.63 50.71 -25.42
C LEU A 529 81.03 50.37 -24.01
N LYS A 530 81.43 51.24 -23.02
CA LYS A 530 80.91 51.06 -21.65
C LYS A 530 79.43 51.29 -21.55
N LEU A 531 78.85 52.25 -22.28
CA LEU A 531 77.40 52.46 -22.37
C LEU A 531 76.66 51.22 -22.93
N MET A 532 77.20 50.63 -23.98
CA MET A 532 76.59 49.41 -24.57
C MET A 532 76.73 48.22 -23.61
N VAL A 533 77.89 48.04 -22.93
CA VAL A 533 78.04 46.98 -21.98
C VAL A 533 77.14 47.16 -20.77
N ASP A 534 76.89 48.36 -20.29
CA ASP A 534 75.98 48.64 -19.18
C ASP A 534 74.51 48.40 -19.57
N GLU A 535 74.13 48.66 -20.81
CA GLU A 535 72.80 48.31 -21.33
C GLU A 535 72.60 46.79 -21.38
N VAL A 536 73.57 46.05 -21.90
CA VAL A 536 73.50 44.57 -21.94
C VAL A 536 73.48 44.00 -20.51
N ARG A 537 74.22 44.57 -19.61
CA ARG A 537 74.26 44.18 -18.18
C ARG A 537 72.92 44.41 -17.50
N THR A 538 72.22 45.46 -17.85
CA THR A 538 70.88 45.76 -17.33
C THR A 538 69.89 44.74 -17.82
N ARG A 539 69.90 44.42 -19.11
CA ARG A 539 69.07 43.39 -19.70
C ARG A 539 69.37 41.98 -19.12
N LEU A 540 70.62 41.69 -18.90
CA LEU A 540 71.07 40.42 -18.29
C LEU A 540 70.54 40.25 -16.85
N ARG A 541 70.61 41.33 -16.07
CA ARG A 541 70.03 41.34 -14.72
C ARG A 541 68.51 41.04 -14.77
N ASP A 542 67.78 41.65 -15.67
CA ASP A 542 66.35 41.37 -15.86
C ASP A 542 66.12 39.89 -16.15
N VAL A 543 66.91 39.29 -17.03
CA VAL A 543 66.79 37.85 -17.33
C VAL A 543 67.16 36.98 -16.13
N GLN A 544 68.23 37.35 -15.39
CA GLN A 544 68.57 36.66 -14.16
C GLN A 544 67.44 36.68 -13.12
N GLU A 545 66.81 37.83 -12.98
CA GLU A 545 65.75 38.03 -12.02
C GLU A 545 64.53 37.19 -12.40
N ARG A 546 64.11 37.23 -13.69
CA ARG A 546 63.04 36.40 -14.20
C ARG A 546 63.29 34.87 -14.06
N THR A 547 64.54 34.46 -14.32
CA THR A 547 64.95 33.04 -14.16
C THR A 547 64.87 32.60 -12.70
N ARG A 548 65.40 33.49 -11.74
CA ARG A 548 65.26 33.22 -10.32
C ARG A 548 63.77 33.09 -9.88
N HIS A 549 62.92 33.94 -10.41
CA HIS A 549 61.46 33.86 -10.15
C HIS A 549 60.89 32.52 -10.61
N MET A 550 61.21 32.08 -11.84
CA MET A 550 60.75 30.79 -12.35
C MET A 550 61.25 29.61 -11.50
N ILE A 551 62.49 29.60 -11.09
CA ILE A 551 63.07 28.57 -10.21
C ILE A 551 62.36 28.56 -8.87
N SER A 552 62.10 29.75 -8.30
CA SER A 552 61.40 29.89 -7.01
C SER A 552 59.96 29.45 -7.04
N ASP A 553 59.26 29.62 -8.18
CA ASP A 553 57.88 29.12 -8.37
C ASP A 553 57.85 27.60 -8.51
N LEU A 554 58.87 27.00 -9.07
CA LEU A 554 59.01 25.54 -9.19
C LEU A 554 59.47 24.89 -7.89
N SER A 555 60.45 25.47 -7.18
CA SER A 555 61.00 24.94 -5.93
C SER A 555 61.56 26.07 -5.06
N PRO A 556 60.99 26.31 -3.87
CA PRO A 556 61.45 27.40 -2.99
C PRO A 556 62.89 27.17 -2.54
N PRO A 557 63.74 28.19 -2.64
CA PRO A 557 65.15 28.05 -2.23
C PRO A 557 65.27 27.79 -0.72
N GLY A 558 66.07 26.81 -0.37
CA GLY A 558 66.38 26.48 1.01
C GLY A 558 65.30 25.66 1.78
N LEU A 559 64.13 25.44 1.25
CA LEU A 559 63.04 24.69 1.95
C LEU A 559 63.49 23.25 2.28
N TYR A 560 64.21 22.63 1.39
CA TYR A 560 64.67 21.25 1.52
C TYR A 560 65.94 21.09 2.32
N GLU A 561 66.84 22.10 2.30
CA GLU A 561 68.16 22.09 2.90
C GLU A 561 68.19 22.82 4.24
N LEU A 562 67.56 23.97 4.33
CA LEU A 562 67.69 24.88 5.49
C LEU A 562 66.42 24.79 6.40
N GLY A 563 65.28 24.30 5.89
CA GLY A 563 64.07 24.13 6.67
C GLY A 563 62.93 25.10 6.34
N LEU A 564 61.83 25.02 7.11
CA LEU A 564 60.65 25.83 6.90
C LEU A 564 60.81 27.30 7.21
N VAL A 565 61.45 27.63 8.36
CA VAL A 565 61.60 29.04 8.81
C VAL A 565 62.45 29.84 7.85
N PRO A 566 63.64 29.37 7.40
CA PRO A 566 64.46 30.09 6.40
C PRO A 566 63.72 30.29 5.07
N ALA A 567 62.86 29.25 4.63
CA ALA A 567 62.11 29.38 3.43
C ALA A 567 60.96 30.43 3.58
N LEU A 568 60.33 30.51 4.74
CA LEU A 568 59.35 31.57 5.03
C LEU A 568 59.93 32.95 5.12
N GLN A 569 61.12 33.07 5.75
CA GLN A 569 61.86 34.32 5.76
C GLN A 569 62.24 34.83 4.34
N TRP A 570 62.67 33.89 3.50
CA TRP A 570 62.86 34.19 2.08
C TRP A 570 61.53 34.61 1.40
N LEU A 571 60.45 33.93 1.65
CA LEU A 571 59.12 34.27 1.10
C LEU A 571 58.67 35.68 1.48
N VAL A 572 58.91 36.09 2.74
CA VAL A 572 58.60 37.44 3.24
C VAL A 572 59.36 38.50 2.48
N VAL A 573 60.67 38.30 2.28
CA VAL A 573 61.57 39.22 1.51
C VAL A 573 61.10 39.29 0.05
N TYR A 574 60.74 38.13 -0.53
CA TYR A 574 60.26 38.02 -1.90
C TYR A 574 58.95 38.81 -2.11
N VAL A 575 57.91 38.56 -1.30
CA VAL A 575 56.59 39.23 -1.40
C VAL A 575 56.71 40.73 -1.13
N ARG A 576 57.65 41.17 -0.24
CA ARG A 576 57.92 42.57 0.01
C ARG A 576 58.52 43.27 -1.22
N GLY A 577 59.43 42.60 -1.90
CA GLY A 577 60.14 43.18 -3.06
C GLY A 577 59.24 43.19 -4.31
N HIS A 578 58.46 42.18 -4.51
CA HIS A 578 57.65 41.97 -5.73
C HIS A 578 56.22 42.54 -5.64
N ASP A 579 55.52 42.21 -4.54
CA ASP A 579 54.11 42.55 -4.36
C ASP A 579 53.88 43.77 -3.44
N ARG A 580 54.98 44.37 -2.91
CA ARG A 580 54.96 45.49 -1.96
C ARG A 580 54.18 45.18 -0.67
N LEU A 581 54.03 43.90 -0.30
CA LEU A 581 53.35 43.49 0.91
C LEU A 581 54.38 43.37 2.04
N HIS A 582 54.18 44.11 3.13
CA HIS A 582 54.98 44.02 4.35
C HIS A 582 54.42 42.89 5.21
N VAL A 583 55.23 41.83 5.39
CA VAL A 583 54.83 40.66 6.20
C VAL A 583 55.66 40.63 7.47
N GLU A 584 54.99 40.66 8.61
CA GLU A 584 55.62 40.40 9.92
C GLU A 584 55.63 38.91 10.15
N LEU A 585 56.83 38.28 10.24
CA LEU A 585 56.95 36.83 10.49
C LEU A 585 57.47 36.62 11.94
N ASP A 586 56.66 35.96 12.77
CA ASP A 586 57.07 35.43 14.08
C ASP A 586 57.03 33.87 14.00
N ALA A 587 58.24 33.29 13.98
CA ALA A 587 58.37 31.84 13.85
C ALA A 587 59.10 31.26 15.06
N ARG A 588 58.42 30.46 15.86
CA ARG A 588 58.91 29.78 17.05
C ARG A 588 58.65 28.28 16.93
N VAL A 589 59.52 27.60 16.17
CA VAL A 589 59.39 26.19 15.88
C VAL A 589 60.73 25.49 15.83
N ARG A 590 60.80 24.24 16.22
CA ARG A 590 61.94 23.39 16.06
C ARG A 590 61.91 22.69 14.70
N GLU A 591 62.86 23.03 13.83
CA GLU A 591 62.97 22.50 12.46
C GLU A 591 63.11 20.99 12.41
N ASP A 592 63.84 20.39 13.37
CA ASP A 592 64.05 18.94 13.47
C ASP A 592 62.80 18.16 13.76
N ALA A 593 61.73 18.79 14.27
CA ALA A 593 60.44 18.16 14.57
C ALA A 593 59.48 18.12 13.37
N ILE A 594 59.74 18.92 12.32
CA ILE A 594 58.85 19.04 11.16
C ILE A 594 59.30 18.13 10.03
N ARG A 595 58.43 17.19 9.60
CA ARG A 595 58.69 16.34 8.45
C ARG A 595 58.75 17.14 7.15
N LEU A 596 59.49 16.63 6.17
CA LEU A 596 59.68 17.29 4.89
C LEU A 596 58.36 17.56 4.16
N GLU A 597 57.48 16.58 4.16
CA GLU A 597 56.15 16.72 3.54
C GLU A 597 55.34 17.86 4.19
N SER A 598 55.35 17.95 5.50
CA SER A 598 54.71 19.02 6.26
C SER A 598 55.32 20.39 5.98
N ARG A 599 56.68 20.49 5.86
CA ARG A 599 57.39 21.74 5.50
C ARG A 599 56.93 22.26 4.14
N VAL A 600 56.90 21.36 3.14
CA VAL A 600 56.45 21.68 1.76
C VAL A 600 55.00 22.13 1.75
N LEU A 601 54.11 21.39 2.45
CA LEU A 601 52.71 21.73 2.53
C LEU A 601 52.49 23.10 3.18
N VAL A 602 53.07 23.33 4.37
CA VAL A 602 52.90 24.58 5.10
C VAL A 602 53.44 25.76 4.27
N PHE A 603 54.60 25.62 3.65
CA PHE A 603 55.15 26.69 2.78
C PHE A 603 54.18 27.00 1.63
N LYS A 604 53.64 26.01 0.94
CA LYS A 604 52.67 26.19 -0.15
C LYS A 604 51.41 26.90 0.32
N LEU A 605 50.87 26.49 1.48
CA LEU A 605 49.65 27.07 2.03
C LEU A 605 49.88 28.54 2.47
N VAL A 606 50.96 28.82 3.17
CA VAL A 606 51.31 30.22 3.54
C VAL A 606 51.50 31.10 2.31
N ARG A 607 52.20 30.61 1.29
CA ARG A 607 52.36 31.34 0.01
C ARG A 607 51.01 31.63 -0.66
N GLU A 608 50.07 30.66 -0.71
CA GLU A 608 48.75 30.83 -1.30
C GLU A 608 47.93 31.84 -0.48
N LEU A 609 47.97 31.76 0.86
CA LEU A 609 47.28 32.72 1.73
C LEU A 609 47.81 34.12 1.56
N LEU A 610 49.14 34.34 1.52
CA LEU A 610 49.74 35.64 1.25
C LEU A 610 49.40 36.18 -0.14
N ARG A 611 49.32 35.29 -1.15
CA ARG A 611 48.85 35.66 -2.49
C ARG A 611 47.39 36.10 -2.48
N ASN A 612 46.56 35.48 -1.64
CA ASN A 612 45.18 35.90 -1.45
C ASN A 612 45.09 37.26 -0.77
N VAL A 613 45.95 37.57 0.20
CA VAL A 613 46.06 38.92 0.79
C VAL A 613 46.40 39.94 -0.28
N VAL A 614 47.44 39.73 -1.11
CA VAL A 614 47.83 40.63 -2.20
C VAL A 614 46.67 40.88 -3.17
N LYS A 615 45.96 39.81 -3.58
CA LYS A 615 44.89 39.91 -4.58
C LYS A 615 43.59 40.47 -4.04
N HIS A 616 43.25 40.17 -2.79
CA HIS A 616 41.91 40.33 -2.29
C HIS A 616 41.78 41.25 -1.07
N ALA A 617 42.77 41.39 -0.20
CA ALA A 617 42.63 42.14 1.04
C ALA A 617 42.64 43.66 0.86
N GLY A 618 43.34 44.17 -0.15
CA GLY A 618 43.44 45.61 -0.41
C GLY A 618 44.33 46.37 0.56
N VAL A 619 45.22 45.64 1.29
CA VAL A 619 46.19 46.20 2.26
C VAL A 619 47.61 45.81 1.85
N ASN A 620 48.57 46.55 2.38
CA ASN A 620 49.98 46.31 2.14
C ASN A 620 50.73 45.70 3.34
N ALA A 621 50.01 45.22 4.35
CA ALA A 621 50.56 44.58 5.53
C ALA A 621 49.84 43.27 5.88
N ALA A 622 50.58 42.26 6.26
CA ALA A 622 50.07 40.98 6.76
C ALA A 622 50.96 40.44 7.88
N ARG A 623 50.48 39.54 8.66
CA ARG A 623 51.23 38.86 9.71
C ARG A 623 51.18 37.34 9.50
N VAL A 624 52.30 36.69 9.69
CA VAL A 624 52.47 35.24 9.68
C VAL A 624 53.05 34.79 11.01
N LEU A 625 52.33 33.96 11.72
CA LEU A 625 52.77 33.37 12.98
C LEU A 625 52.92 31.85 12.77
N VAL A 626 54.07 31.30 13.15
CA VAL A 626 54.35 29.87 13.10
C VAL A 626 54.82 29.40 14.46
N GLN A 627 54.05 28.58 15.11
CA GLN A 627 54.35 28.05 16.43
C GLN A 627 54.25 26.51 16.40
N GLY A 628 55.25 25.85 16.97
CA GLY A 628 55.28 24.41 17.05
C GLY A 628 55.72 23.92 18.41
N ASP A 629 55.00 22.95 18.96
CA ASP A 629 55.40 22.17 20.12
C ASP A 629 55.89 20.77 19.70
N ARG A 630 55.86 19.77 20.60
CA ARG A 630 56.29 18.39 20.30
C ARG A 630 55.22 17.60 19.53
N GLU A 631 53.98 18.05 19.47
CA GLU A 631 52.86 17.29 18.95
C GLU A 631 52.14 18.00 17.79
N ARG A 632 52.14 19.35 17.78
CA ARG A 632 51.36 20.13 16.81
C ARG A 632 52.17 21.30 16.25
N LEU A 633 51.89 21.64 15.01
CA LEU A 633 52.38 22.85 14.33
C LEU A 633 51.16 23.72 14.03
N ARG A 634 51.13 24.94 14.59
CA ARG A 634 50.12 25.96 14.32
C ARG A 634 50.71 27.03 13.42
N VAL A 635 49.98 27.36 12.38
CA VAL A 635 50.34 28.43 11.45
C VAL A 635 49.13 29.36 11.33
N GLU A 636 49.36 30.64 11.53
CA GLU A 636 48.34 31.68 11.40
C GLU A 636 48.81 32.71 10.35
N VAL A 637 47.91 33.05 9.42
CA VAL A 637 48.12 34.16 8.48
C VAL A 637 46.95 35.13 8.67
N SER A 638 47.28 36.42 8.93
CA SER A 638 46.26 37.42 9.18
C SER A 638 46.54 38.72 8.44
N ASP A 639 45.49 39.43 8.03
CA ASP A 639 45.49 40.75 7.43
C ASP A 639 44.41 41.63 8.03
N GLN A 640 44.55 42.96 7.91
CA GLN A 640 43.58 43.95 8.33
C GLN A 640 42.87 44.58 7.09
N GLY A 641 42.63 43.78 6.09
CA GLY A 641 42.01 44.21 4.85
C GLY A 641 40.49 44.26 4.89
N ARG A 642 39.87 44.24 3.70
CA ARG A 642 38.44 44.38 3.58
C ARG A 642 37.62 43.14 4.06
N GLY A 643 38.28 42.03 4.42
CA GLY A 643 37.59 40.80 4.80
C GLY A 643 36.57 40.30 3.75
N PHE A 644 35.81 39.28 4.10
CA PHE A 644 34.74 38.72 3.28
C PHE A 644 33.77 37.92 4.13
N GLU A 645 32.57 37.63 3.60
CA GLU A 645 31.60 36.74 4.25
C GLU A 645 31.98 35.29 3.97
N TRP A 646 32.26 34.54 5.05
CA TRP A 646 32.64 33.12 4.99
C TRP A 646 31.50 32.26 5.49
N GLN A 647 30.91 31.39 4.61
CA GLN A 647 29.93 30.39 4.97
C GLN A 647 30.45 29.01 4.57
N MET A 648 30.44 28.08 5.52
CA MET A 648 30.99 26.74 5.34
C MET A 648 30.08 25.84 4.43
N ASP A 649 28.84 26.25 4.16
CA ASP A 649 27.83 25.48 3.42
C ASP A 649 27.78 25.74 1.92
N MET A 650 28.65 26.54 1.36
CA MET A 650 28.71 26.85 -0.06
C MET A 650 29.43 25.78 -0.89
N PHE A 651 29.02 24.52 -0.77
CA PHE A 651 29.39 23.47 -1.72
C PHE A 651 28.57 23.64 -3.01
N GLY A 652 29.09 24.35 -4.00
CA GLY A 652 28.53 24.35 -5.36
C GLY A 652 28.31 25.70 -6.08
N GLY A 653 28.78 26.80 -5.56
CA GLY A 653 28.63 28.11 -6.21
C GLY A 653 29.84 28.51 -7.08
N THR A 654 29.59 28.94 -8.32
CA THR A 654 30.54 29.33 -9.39
C THR A 654 31.26 30.64 -9.17
N SER A 655 31.45 31.13 -7.94
CA SER A 655 32.09 32.43 -7.68
C SER A 655 33.07 32.38 -6.51
N GLY A 656 34.33 32.20 -6.78
CA GLY A 656 35.43 32.67 -5.93
C GLY A 656 36.00 31.78 -4.80
N GLY A 657 35.40 30.60 -4.49
CA GLY A 657 35.76 29.82 -3.30
C GLY A 657 36.76 28.66 -3.46
N PHE A 658 37.22 28.33 -4.65
CA PHE A 658 38.04 27.15 -4.91
C PHE A 658 39.43 27.15 -4.18
N GLY A 659 40.05 28.30 -3.95
CA GLY A 659 41.33 28.41 -3.31
C GLY A 659 41.32 28.00 -1.84
N LEU A 660 40.41 28.52 -1.06
CA LEU A 660 40.28 28.23 0.38
C LEU A 660 39.76 26.80 0.64
N TRP A 661 38.85 26.31 -0.20
CA TRP A 661 38.43 24.92 -0.13
C TRP A 661 39.58 23.95 -0.39
N SER A 662 40.41 24.21 -1.40
CA SER A 662 41.60 23.40 -1.68
C SER A 662 42.61 23.42 -0.53
N ILE A 663 42.71 24.53 0.22
CA ILE A 663 43.51 24.62 1.43
C ILE A 663 42.94 23.74 2.53
N ALA A 664 41.63 23.85 2.80
CA ALA A 664 40.94 23.05 3.81
C ALA A 664 41.09 21.55 3.55
N ASP A 665 40.85 21.10 2.31
CA ASP A 665 40.97 19.70 1.90
C ASP A 665 42.38 19.15 2.13
N ARG A 666 43.40 19.85 1.68
CA ARG A 666 44.82 19.46 1.89
C ARG A 666 45.21 19.39 3.35
N VAL A 667 44.69 20.29 4.19
CA VAL A 667 44.97 20.28 5.64
C VAL A 667 44.28 19.07 6.28
N HIS A 668 43.07 18.77 5.91
CA HIS A 668 42.34 17.60 6.41
C HIS A 668 42.98 16.26 5.98
N GLU A 669 43.52 16.18 4.76
CA GLU A 669 44.20 14.96 4.27
C GLU A 669 45.38 14.54 5.15
N VAL A 670 46.08 15.52 5.79
CA VAL A 670 47.19 15.24 6.71
C VAL A 670 46.76 15.16 8.18
N GLY A 671 45.44 15.13 8.43
CA GLY A 671 44.86 15.06 9.79
C GLY A 671 44.91 16.37 10.55
N GLY A 672 45.05 17.50 9.84
CA GLY A 672 45.07 18.85 10.41
C GLY A 672 43.69 19.48 10.48
N THR A 673 43.63 20.69 11.05
CA THR A 673 42.42 21.52 11.08
C THR A 673 42.67 22.88 10.43
N PHE A 674 41.65 23.39 9.71
CA PHE A 674 41.69 24.72 9.09
C PHE A 674 40.49 25.54 9.58
N ARG A 675 40.78 26.75 10.11
CA ARG A 675 39.78 27.70 10.57
C ARG A 675 39.94 29.03 9.87
N VAL A 676 38.86 29.67 9.54
CA VAL A 676 38.78 30.98 8.91
C VAL A 676 37.94 31.87 9.79
N ASP A 677 38.50 32.98 10.20
CA ASP A 677 37.86 34.05 10.98
C ASP A 677 37.93 35.33 10.16
N THR A 678 36.83 35.79 9.59
CA THR A 678 36.78 36.93 8.70
C THR A 678 35.37 37.52 8.66
N LEU A 679 35.34 38.87 8.67
CA LEU A 679 34.10 39.63 8.50
C LEU A 679 34.36 40.80 7.53
N PRO A 680 33.39 41.24 6.73
CA PRO A 680 33.53 42.39 5.86
C PRO A 680 33.94 43.65 6.65
N GLY A 681 35.10 44.22 6.31
CA GLY A 681 35.68 45.39 6.97
C GLY A 681 36.59 45.13 8.15
N GLU A 682 36.71 43.89 8.65
CA GLU A 682 37.48 43.54 9.86
C GLU A 682 38.77 42.74 9.53
N GLY A 683 39.10 42.55 8.25
CA GLY A 683 40.25 41.75 7.82
C GLY A 683 39.96 40.25 7.84
N SER A 684 41.03 39.44 7.72
CA SER A 684 40.94 38.01 7.71
C SER A 684 42.05 37.35 8.55
N ARG A 685 41.66 36.24 9.21
CA ARG A 685 42.58 35.37 9.95
C ARG A 685 42.36 33.92 9.54
N PHE A 686 43.41 33.28 9.09
CA PHE A 686 43.45 31.90 8.68
C PHE A 686 44.34 31.12 9.65
N GLU A 687 43.81 30.12 10.32
CA GLU A 687 44.49 29.28 11.28
C GLU A 687 44.56 27.84 10.77
N LEU A 688 45.77 27.28 10.72
CA LEU A 688 46.04 25.92 10.29
C LEU A 688 46.77 25.19 11.42
N GLU A 689 46.27 24.02 11.81
CA GLU A 689 46.96 23.15 12.75
C GLU A 689 47.31 21.82 12.09
N PHE A 690 48.52 21.33 12.30
CA PHE A 690 49.03 20.07 11.75
C PHE A 690 49.55 19.19 12.87
N PRO A 691 49.25 17.86 12.89
CA PRO A 691 49.88 16.93 13.80
C PRO A 691 51.33 16.66 13.37
N LEU A 692 52.29 16.78 14.27
CA LEU A 692 53.71 16.47 14.03
C LEU A 692 54.01 14.96 14.17
N ARG A 693 53.16 14.21 14.91
CA ARG A 693 53.18 12.75 15.00
C ARG A 693 52.00 12.16 14.26
N GLN A 694 52.22 11.13 13.47
CA GLN A 694 51.10 10.36 12.91
C GLN A 694 50.33 9.68 14.06
N ALA A 695 49.03 9.94 14.19
CA ALA A 695 48.13 9.04 14.90
C ALA A 695 48.20 7.67 14.20
N PRO A 696 48.15 6.52 14.92
CA PRO A 696 48.07 5.21 14.30
C PRO A 696 46.84 5.17 13.38
N SER A 697 47.04 4.67 12.16
CA SER A 697 46.02 4.54 11.13
C SER A 697 44.78 3.87 11.72
N ALA A 698 43.58 4.41 11.47
CA ALA A 698 42.29 3.88 11.91
C ALA A 698 41.95 2.49 11.34
N ALA A 699 42.91 1.83 10.67
CA ALA A 699 42.79 0.47 10.16
C ALA A 699 42.97 -0.63 11.22
N ASP A 700 43.49 -0.29 12.43
CA ASP A 700 43.80 -1.28 13.47
C ASP A 700 42.84 -1.29 14.68
N THR A 701 41.82 -0.45 14.66
CA THR A 701 40.74 -0.55 15.66
C THR A 701 39.47 -0.96 14.98
N GLY A 702 39.06 -2.23 15.16
CA GLY A 702 37.75 -2.74 14.84
C GLY A 702 36.67 -1.94 15.59
N ARG A 703 36.28 -0.78 15.08
CA ARG A 703 35.17 0.01 15.64
C ARG A 703 33.85 -0.43 15.04
N VAL A 704 33.13 -1.19 15.85
CA VAL A 704 31.68 -1.24 15.89
C VAL A 704 31.13 0.20 15.73
N TRP A 705 30.36 0.44 14.69
CA TRP A 705 29.63 1.69 14.50
C TRP A 705 28.54 1.82 15.56
N ALA A 706 28.80 2.56 16.62
CA ALA A 706 27.74 3.03 17.51
C ALA A 706 26.97 4.16 16.80
N ARG A 707 25.67 4.01 16.69
CA ARG A 707 24.72 5.03 16.21
C ARG A 707 24.81 6.30 17.06
N PRO A 708 24.75 7.51 16.49
CA PRO A 708 24.43 8.72 17.26
C PRO A 708 22.98 8.63 17.75
N ALA A 709 22.78 8.80 19.05
CA ALA A 709 21.46 8.99 19.63
C ALA A 709 20.89 10.35 19.18
N GLY A 710 19.66 10.35 18.66
CA GLY A 710 18.86 11.54 18.46
C GLY A 710 18.27 11.67 17.07
N TYR A 711 17.16 10.99 16.85
CA TYR A 711 16.00 11.49 16.07
C TYR A 711 14.78 10.69 16.52
N SER A 712 13.97 11.32 17.38
CA SER A 712 12.59 10.97 17.64
C SER A 712 11.72 11.71 16.63
N ALA A 713 10.93 11.02 15.87
CA ALA A 713 9.53 11.21 15.50
C ALA A 713 9.19 10.28 14.34
#